data_db5638e4a232df28f2887598fa84e567
#
_entry.id   db5638e4a232df28f2887598fa84e567
#
_cell.length_a   1.000
_cell.length_b   1.000
_cell.length_c   1.000
_cell.angle_alpha   90.00
_cell.angle_beta   90.00
_cell.angle_gamma   90.00
#
_symmetry.space_group_name_H-M   'P 1'
#
loop_
_entity.id
_entity.type
_entity.pdbx_description
1 polymer ?
#
loop_
_entity_poly.entity_id
_entity_poly.type
_entity_poly.pdbx_seq_one_letter_code
_entity_poly.pdbx_strand_id
1 'polypeptide(L)'
;MLLSLIVCPAPLLFAAENQPVQVKADHVEYFDTLQKVVASGSVVAVYKDIKLTCDEATIYLATKDAYLKGSVRIAQAGTLLKGEEIIYNFQTRKGVSLQAEVQADPFRASGDRAHKVADSEFTYRGGYLTTCDFETPHSRVQATEIKIFLDDKVVLKDAVIYLGNIPVFYMPSYVYPLDDKRPRVTIIPGNSKEWGAFLLSSWRLYLHENVQGRIFFDARERLGLAEGLELKYRLPVGGTGIMRSYFTDQDRILQKHRLNRYTHREKGKSTVKLYRERFQVRHTAELDMQTKATLEVHHRRDNAVVKDFFPTEFKADPNPQTYFQVVRATPWYGLTFLMTKRVNTFEAITQNWPKLDLQIRPIALPWLPQLPTGRNRLDTGTTKERSRGSSLSGSSWYYQSNFSYTHSNIASPTDVSGSYVTGTTAQQLFYVTKLFGWLNARPFGEFQEAILSRNAVATRVIPRQSAATGVELSSRFFRVFPIESNLWRLDIHNIRHIINPLVQYRYQSEPTVRAKQLFNGGDGLTRSNTVIPSIEQKLQTKRLSGGKWEAVDVARLFAQTSYDFVGPKGNAGRWNNIDMDLETKPYSWLYAESDGHIDPHIGKFLTINADVLVTGGGYRSSSSSGKTVDRRSGYAYNRTAEGFQNSPWAAGLGWRYQRKTSGQLAFETEFDLDPKWRVGIYQVMDVKRFATESTTLGPKTTKKIYDVPDQSFRLRRDLHEWTVELLYNTLRGQGNAILLLFRLKDFPELPFDFTEHYKQPKAGKNYPKGSPPPLPDIPYR
;
A
#
# COMPACT_ATOMS: atom_id res chain seq x y z
N MET A 1 5.10 28.66 -58.00
CA MET A 1 5.45 27.57 -58.92
C MET A 1 6.82 27.03 -58.50
N LEU A 2 6.85 25.97 -57.68
CA LEU A 2 8.01 25.17 -57.34
C LEU A 2 7.48 23.85 -56.77
N LEU A 3 7.48 22.85 -57.66
CA LEU A 3 7.14 21.46 -57.37
C LEU A 3 8.27 20.85 -56.53
N SER A 4 7.98 20.39 -55.30
CA SER A 4 8.87 19.50 -54.54
C SER A 4 8.39 18.05 -54.77
N LEU A 5 9.20 17.28 -55.46
CA LEU A 5 9.08 15.85 -55.65
C LEU A 5 9.20 15.16 -54.28
N ILE A 6 8.15 14.48 -53.83
CA ILE A 6 8.19 13.53 -52.73
C ILE A 6 8.70 12.20 -53.32
N VAL A 7 9.95 11.89 -53.01
CA VAL A 7 10.49 10.54 -53.26
C VAL A 7 10.01 9.65 -52.12
N CYS A 8 9.10 8.73 -52.47
CA CYS A 8 8.67 7.66 -51.58
C CYS A 8 9.78 6.59 -51.54
N PRO A 9 10.36 6.25 -50.34
CA PRO A 9 11.26 5.11 -50.31
C PRO A 9 10.44 3.83 -50.43
N ALA A 10 10.77 3.01 -51.43
CA ALA A 10 10.24 1.66 -51.56
C ALA A 10 10.56 0.84 -50.32
N PRO A 11 9.64 -0.05 -49.85
CA PRO A 11 9.95 -0.94 -48.75
C PRO A 11 11.03 -1.92 -49.19
N LEU A 12 12.17 -1.87 -48.52
CA LEU A 12 13.16 -2.93 -48.59
C LEU A 12 12.51 -4.22 -48.08
N LEU A 13 12.15 -5.08 -49.01
CA LEU A 13 11.86 -6.48 -48.76
C LEU A 13 13.14 -7.10 -48.16
N PHE A 14 13.17 -7.24 -46.81
CA PHE A 14 14.10 -8.13 -46.18
C PHE A 14 13.78 -9.54 -46.65
N ALA A 15 14.59 -10.09 -47.53
CA ALA A 15 14.59 -11.49 -47.84
C ALA A 15 14.84 -12.22 -46.52
N ALA A 16 13.90 -13.09 -46.10
CA ALA A 16 14.05 -13.95 -44.96
C ALA A 16 15.32 -14.79 -45.20
N GLU A 17 16.36 -14.51 -44.41
CA GLU A 17 17.63 -15.23 -44.47
C GLU A 17 17.33 -16.68 -44.09
N ASN A 18 17.37 -17.57 -45.08
CA ASN A 18 17.21 -19.01 -44.92
C ASN A 18 18.50 -19.54 -44.25
N GLN A 19 18.61 -19.42 -42.95
CA GLN A 19 19.73 -20.04 -42.23
C GLN A 19 19.65 -21.56 -42.38
N PRO A 20 20.74 -22.23 -42.77
CA PRO A 20 20.76 -23.68 -42.94
C PRO A 20 20.66 -24.37 -41.58
N VAL A 21 20.02 -25.53 -41.55
CA VAL A 21 20.05 -26.43 -40.38
C VAL A 21 21.47 -27.01 -40.27
N GLN A 22 22.15 -26.79 -39.14
CA GLN A 22 23.46 -27.38 -38.86
C GLN A 22 23.28 -28.66 -38.10
N VAL A 23 23.81 -29.78 -38.58
CA VAL A 23 23.73 -31.10 -37.95
C VAL A 23 25.14 -31.62 -37.69
N LYS A 24 25.39 -32.08 -36.47
CA LYS A 24 26.63 -32.78 -36.06
C LYS A 24 26.21 -34.10 -35.42
N ALA A 25 26.86 -35.18 -35.79
CA ALA A 25 26.66 -36.52 -35.21
C ALA A 25 27.90 -37.37 -35.41
N ASP A 26 27.93 -38.54 -34.81
CA ASP A 26 29.04 -39.51 -35.03
C ASP A 26 28.98 -40.07 -36.45
N HIS A 27 27.75 -40.28 -36.97
CA HIS A 27 27.55 -40.71 -38.38
C HIS A 27 26.44 -39.89 -39.01
N VAL A 28 26.68 -39.34 -40.19
CA VAL A 28 25.74 -38.51 -40.95
C VAL A 28 25.70 -38.97 -42.41
N GLU A 29 24.50 -39.33 -42.89
CA GLU A 29 24.25 -39.68 -44.27
C GLU A 29 23.32 -38.65 -44.90
N TYR A 30 23.65 -38.22 -46.12
CA TYR A 30 22.82 -37.30 -46.90
C TYR A 30 22.28 -37.99 -48.15
N PHE A 31 20.97 -37.97 -48.32
CA PHE A 31 20.28 -38.52 -49.50
C PHE A 31 19.77 -37.36 -50.38
N ASP A 32 20.48 -37.09 -51.44
CA ASP A 32 20.23 -35.92 -52.29
C ASP A 32 18.84 -35.99 -52.99
N THR A 33 18.45 -37.14 -53.52
CA THR A 33 17.16 -37.34 -54.19
C THR A 33 15.94 -37.10 -53.30
N LEU A 34 16.10 -37.34 -51.99
CA LEU A 34 15.03 -37.15 -50.99
C LEU A 34 15.22 -35.87 -50.18
N GLN A 35 16.32 -35.13 -50.39
CA GLN A 35 16.74 -34.01 -49.54
C GLN A 35 16.62 -34.32 -48.06
N LYS A 36 17.15 -35.53 -47.68
CA LYS A 36 17.02 -36.12 -46.35
C LYS A 36 18.39 -36.29 -45.71
N VAL A 37 18.50 -35.87 -44.45
CA VAL A 37 19.68 -36.16 -43.59
C VAL A 37 19.28 -37.21 -42.59
N VAL A 38 20.07 -38.25 -42.44
CA VAL A 38 19.99 -39.29 -41.38
C VAL A 38 21.25 -39.13 -40.55
N ALA A 39 21.09 -38.92 -39.28
CA ALA A 39 22.19 -38.78 -38.32
C ALA A 39 22.03 -39.74 -37.14
N SER A 40 23.08 -40.37 -36.73
CA SER A 40 23.11 -41.29 -35.59
C SER A 40 24.35 -41.08 -34.73
N GLY A 41 24.19 -41.31 -33.42
CA GLY A 41 25.21 -41.12 -32.40
C GLY A 41 25.43 -39.66 -32.01
N SER A 42 25.09 -39.32 -30.77
CA SER A 42 25.29 -37.98 -30.17
C SER A 42 24.87 -36.82 -31.08
N VAL A 43 23.71 -36.93 -31.71
CA VAL A 43 23.22 -35.96 -32.68
C VAL A 43 22.96 -34.60 -32.03
N VAL A 44 23.49 -33.53 -32.61
CA VAL A 44 23.23 -32.16 -32.26
C VAL A 44 22.81 -31.40 -33.50
N ALA A 45 21.58 -30.87 -33.53
CA ALA A 45 21.10 -30.00 -34.59
C ALA A 45 20.79 -28.61 -34.06
N VAL A 46 21.18 -27.60 -34.85
CA VAL A 46 20.95 -26.19 -34.48
C VAL A 46 20.27 -25.49 -35.67
N TYR A 47 19.17 -24.79 -35.39
CA TYR A 47 18.47 -23.98 -36.36
C TYR A 47 17.93 -22.72 -35.66
N LYS A 48 18.48 -21.56 -36.00
CA LYS A 48 18.17 -20.29 -35.34
C LYS A 48 18.37 -20.36 -33.82
N ASP A 49 17.29 -20.18 -33.06
CA ASP A 49 17.23 -20.21 -31.59
C ASP A 49 16.94 -21.62 -31.02
N ILE A 50 16.82 -22.63 -31.89
CA ILE A 50 16.49 -24.00 -31.49
C ILE A 50 17.74 -24.85 -31.47
N LYS A 51 18.03 -25.45 -30.33
CA LYS A 51 19.08 -26.49 -30.17
C LYS A 51 18.40 -27.81 -29.83
N LEU A 52 18.75 -28.83 -30.61
CA LEU A 52 18.22 -30.18 -30.49
C LEU A 52 19.36 -31.16 -30.25
N THR A 53 19.11 -32.11 -29.36
CA THR A 53 20.02 -33.23 -29.14
C THR A 53 19.23 -34.56 -29.04
N CYS A 54 19.73 -35.63 -29.66
CA CYS A 54 19.11 -36.99 -29.62
C CYS A 54 20.13 -38.05 -30.02
N ASP A 55 19.73 -39.32 -29.96
CA ASP A 55 20.57 -40.43 -30.39
C ASP A 55 20.48 -40.67 -31.90
N GLU A 56 19.27 -40.49 -32.46
CA GLU A 56 19.01 -40.67 -33.91
C GLU A 56 18.11 -39.53 -34.38
N ALA A 57 18.41 -38.99 -35.55
CA ALA A 57 17.61 -37.98 -36.24
C ALA A 57 17.47 -38.24 -37.72
N THR A 58 16.24 -38.11 -38.21
CA THR A 58 15.95 -38.06 -39.63
C THR A 58 15.33 -36.72 -39.96
N ILE A 59 16.02 -35.89 -40.75
CA ILE A 59 15.60 -34.53 -41.06
C ILE A 59 15.32 -34.38 -42.57
N TYR A 60 14.13 -33.97 -42.92
CA TYR A 60 13.75 -33.63 -44.30
C TYR A 60 13.98 -32.15 -44.55
N LEU A 61 14.95 -31.82 -45.38
CA LEU A 61 15.36 -30.43 -45.59
C LEU A 61 14.32 -29.59 -46.35
N ALA A 62 13.51 -30.23 -47.23
CA ALA A 62 12.48 -29.58 -47.99
C ALA A 62 11.29 -29.13 -47.12
N THR A 63 10.76 -30.03 -46.28
CA THR A 63 9.58 -29.78 -45.43
C THR A 63 9.97 -29.25 -44.06
N LYS A 64 11.25 -29.29 -43.66
CA LYS A 64 11.78 -28.94 -42.36
C LYS A 64 11.27 -29.84 -41.22
N ASP A 65 10.78 -31.03 -41.54
CA ASP A 65 10.35 -32.03 -40.57
C ASP A 65 11.55 -32.84 -40.04
N ALA A 66 11.55 -33.07 -38.74
CA ALA A 66 12.53 -33.90 -38.06
C ALA A 66 11.85 -35.00 -37.26
N TYR A 67 12.31 -36.22 -37.45
CA TYR A 67 11.93 -37.40 -36.69
C TYR A 67 13.12 -37.75 -35.80
N LEU A 68 12.90 -37.66 -34.48
CA LEU A 68 13.95 -37.74 -33.49
C LEU A 68 13.67 -38.89 -32.54
N LYS A 69 14.71 -39.65 -32.20
CA LYS A 69 14.58 -40.80 -31.32
C LYS A 69 15.76 -40.89 -30.35
N GLY A 70 15.47 -41.37 -29.14
CA GLY A 70 16.43 -41.62 -28.07
C GLY A 70 16.86 -40.32 -27.35
N SER A 71 16.54 -40.21 -26.09
CA SER A 71 16.95 -39.11 -25.19
C SER A 71 16.81 -37.71 -25.79
N VAL A 72 15.73 -37.48 -26.55
CA VAL A 72 15.53 -36.23 -27.31
C VAL A 72 15.37 -35.04 -26.38
N ARG A 73 16.12 -33.96 -26.66
CA ARG A 73 16.01 -32.68 -25.94
C ARG A 73 15.97 -31.56 -26.96
N ILE A 74 14.96 -30.72 -26.86
CA ILE A 74 14.81 -29.48 -27.69
C ILE A 74 14.79 -28.30 -26.75
N ALA A 75 15.79 -27.43 -26.85
CA ALA A 75 15.90 -26.19 -26.09
C ALA A 75 15.56 -25.01 -27.00
N GLN A 76 14.63 -24.16 -26.55
CA GLN A 76 14.20 -22.96 -27.26
C GLN A 76 13.73 -21.89 -26.27
N ALA A 77 14.30 -20.68 -26.33
CA ALA A 77 13.85 -19.50 -25.56
C ALA A 77 13.52 -19.78 -24.07
N GLY A 78 14.38 -20.50 -23.36
CA GLY A 78 14.18 -20.84 -21.93
C GLY A 78 13.25 -22.02 -21.67
N THR A 79 12.66 -22.64 -22.70
CA THR A 79 11.85 -23.85 -22.60
C THR A 79 12.68 -25.04 -23.01
N LEU A 80 12.61 -26.13 -22.24
CA LEU A 80 13.25 -27.40 -22.54
C LEU A 80 12.16 -28.49 -22.70
N LEU A 81 12.04 -29.02 -23.91
CA LEU A 81 11.20 -30.18 -24.19
C LEU A 81 12.08 -31.45 -24.22
N LYS A 82 11.71 -32.45 -23.46
CA LYS A 82 12.35 -33.78 -23.44
C LYS A 82 11.33 -34.82 -23.85
N GLY A 83 11.78 -35.87 -24.50
CA GLY A 83 10.93 -37.00 -24.88
C GLY A 83 11.75 -38.15 -25.41
N GLU A 84 11.15 -39.33 -25.58
CA GLU A 84 11.81 -40.50 -26.14
C GLU A 84 11.75 -40.50 -27.65
N GLU A 85 10.58 -40.11 -28.20
CA GLU A 85 10.38 -39.92 -29.63
C GLU A 85 9.67 -38.58 -29.87
N ILE A 86 10.24 -37.73 -30.74
CA ILE A 86 9.68 -36.43 -31.07
C ILE A 86 9.63 -36.25 -32.59
N ILE A 87 8.49 -35.89 -33.08
CA ILE A 87 8.31 -35.36 -34.45
C ILE A 87 8.19 -33.82 -34.37
N TYR A 88 9.09 -33.12 -34.99
CA TYR A 88 9.18 -31.68 -34.89
C TYR A 88 9.40 -31.02 -36.24
N ASN A 89 8.65 -29.94 -36.52
CA ASN A 89 8.83 -29.13 -37.74
C ASN A 89 9.55 -27.83 -37.38
N PHE A 90 10.73 -27.59 -37.90
CA PHE A 90 11.56 -26.43 -37.62
C PHE A 90 10.99 -25.12 -38.15
N GLN A 91 10.17 -25.15 -39.21
CA GLN A 91 9.59 -23.96 -39.79
C GLN A 91 8.32 -23.52 -39.07
N THR A 92 7.40 -24.44 -38.81
CA THR A 92 6.14 -24.17 -38.14
C THR A 92 6.27 -24.19 -36.60
N ARG A 93 7.39 -24.71 -36.12
CA ARG A 93 7.70 -24.89 -34.67
C ARG A 93 6.69 -25.78 -33.93
N LYS A 94 5.92 -26.56 -34.68
CA LYS A 94 4.96 -27.55 -34.13
C LYS A 94 5.60 -28.91 -33.95
N GLY A 95 5.05 -29.69 -33.03
CA GLY A 95 5.57 -31.04 -32.81
C GLY A 95 4.68 -31.91 -31.96
N VAL A 96 4.97 -33.21 -31.98
CA VAL A 96 4.34 -34.22 -31.13
C VAL A 96 5.45 -35.00 -30.45
N SER A 97 5.32 -35.22 -29.16
CA SER A 97 6.25 -36.00 -28.37
C SER A 97 5.53 -37.12 -27.63
N LEU A 98 6.14 -38.28 -27.60
CA LEU A 98 5.75 -39.37 -26.71
C LEU A 98 6.60 -39.33 -25.45
N GLN A 99 6.00 -39.66 -24.30
CA GLN A 99 6.62 -39.57 -22.96
C GLN A 99 7.29 -38.20 -22.74
N ALA A 100 6.49 -37.17 -22.93
CA ALA A 100 6.98 -35.80 -22.97
C ALA A 100 7.12 -35.17 -21.59
N GLU A 101 8.25 -34.52 -21.36
CA GLU A 101 8.45 -33.59 -20.27
C GLU A 101 8.76 -32.21 -20.83
N VAL A 102 8.01 -31.20 -20.43
CA VAL A 102 8.33 -29.78 -20.68
C VAL A 102 8.69 -29.10 -19.38
N GLN A 103 9.82 -28.43 -19.38
CA GLN A 103 10.29 -27.61 -18.30
C GLN A 103 10.29 -26.16 -18.76
N ALA A 104 9.45 -25.35 -18.10
CA ALA A 104 9.35 -23.90 -18.29
C ALA A 104 9.14 -23.28 -16.91
N ASP A 105 10.14 -22.58 -16.38
CA ASP A 105 10.10 -22.04 -15.03
C ASP A 105 8.84 -21.21 -14.76
N PRO A 106 8.15 -21.45 -13.60
CA PRO A 106 8.49 -22.38 -12.51
C PRO A 106 7.86 -23.77 -12.64
N PHE A 107 7.36 -24.15 -13.80
CA PHE A 107 6.56 -25.37 -14.01
C PHE A 107 7.33 -26.46 -14.76
N ARG A 108 7.01 -27.69 -14.37
CA ARG A 108 7.37 -28.91 -15.09
C ARG A 108 6.10 -29.70 -15.37
N ALA A 109 5.83 -29.96 -16.63
CA ALA A 109 4.72 -30.81 -17.05
C ALA A 109 5.27 -32.11 -17.63
N SER A 110 4.69 -33.22 -17.23
CA SER A 110 5.04 -34.56 -17.74
C SER A 110 3.76 -35.30 -18.12
N GLY A 111 3.79 -36.04 -19.22
CA GLY A 111 2.63 -36.79 -19.66
C GLY A 111 2.95 -37.78 -20.79
N ASP A 112 2.00 -38.66 -21.05
CA ASP A 112 2.15 -39.75 -22.05
C ASP A 112 2.33 -39.19 -23.47
N ARG A 113 1.64 -38.11 -23.79
CA ARG A 113 1.71 -37.44 -25.10
C ARG A 113 1.58 -35.95 -24.98
N ALA A 114 2.53 -35.22 -25.56
CA ALA A 114 2.51 -33.78 -25.70
C ALA A 114 2.40 -33.35 -27.16
N HIS A 115 1.58 -32.33 -27.41
CA HIS A 115 1.48 -31.64 -28.68
C HIS A 115 1.92 -30.19 -28.47
N LYS A 116 2.94 -29.77 -29.18
CA LYS A 116 3.29 -28.35 -29.31
C LYS A 116 2.48 -27.79 -30.48
N VAL A 117 1.46 -26.99 -30.16
CA VAL A 117 0.50 -26.45 -31.15
C VAL A 117 0.99 -25.11 -31.70
N ALA A 118 1.67 -24.32 -30.87
CA ALA A 118 2.29 -23.04 -31.23
C ALA A 118 3.55 -22.81 -30.37
N ASP A 119 4.26 -21.71 -30.59
CA ASP A 119 5.48 -21.39 -29.82
C ASP A 119 5.24 -21.32 -28.31
N SER A 120 4.08 -20.80 -27.91
CA SER A 120 3.68 -20.62 -26.52
C SER A 120 2.57 -21.58 -26.07
N GLU A 121 2.16 -22.56 -26.88
CA GLU A 121 1.02 -23.44 -26.57
C GLU A 121 1.41 -24.92 -26.63
N PHE A 122 1.21 -25.61 -25.48
CA PHE A 122 1.40 -27.05 -25.33
C PHE A 122 0.10 -27.71 -24.83
N THR A 123 -0.22 -28.86 -25.37
CA THR A 123 -1.36 -29.69 -24.93
C THR A 123 -0.85 -31.08 -24.56
N TYR A 124 -1.16 -31.53 -23.33
CA TYR A 124 -0.87 -32.86 -22.84
C TYR A 124 -2.16 -33.65 -22.70
N ARG A 125 -2.10 -34.93 -23.02
CA ARG A 125 -3.14 -35.89 -22.68
C ARG A 125 -2.55 -36.93 -21.69
N GLY A 126 -3.23 -37.08 -20.54
CA GLY A 126 -2.76 -37.93 -19.46
C GLY A 126 -1.41 -37.47 -18.90
N GLY A 127 -1.43 -36.72 -17.80
CA GLY A 127 -0.17 -36.23 -17.27
C GLY A 127 -0.33 -35.45 -15.96
N TYR A 128 0.77 -34.89 -15.52
CA TYR A 128 0.76 -34.01 -14.34
C TYR A 128 1.58 -32.74 -14.55
N LEU A 129 1.20 -31.75 -13.78
CA LEU A 129 1.91 -30.48 -13.64
C LEU A 129 2.46 -30.38 -12.23
N THR A 130 3.72 -29.94 -12.09
CA THR A 130 4.35 -29.69 -10.79
C THR A 130 5.32 -28.52 -10.85
N THR A 131 5.59 -27.92 -9.71
CA THR A 131 6.68 -26.95 -9.50
C THR A 131 7.92 -27.61 -8.88
N CYS A 132 7.83 -28.90 -8.53
CA CYS A 132 8.90 -29.67 -7.93
C CYS A 132 9.93 -30.11 -8.97
N ASP A 133 11.20 -29.91 -8.67
CA ASP A 133 12.33 -30.31 -9.53
C ASP A 133 12.84 -31.76 -9.26
N PHE A 134 12.29 -32.45 -8.25
CA PHE A 134 12.60 -33.84 -7.99
C PHE A 134 11.97 -34.77 -9.03
N GLU A 135 12.63 -35.89 -9.32
CA GLU A 135 12.10 -36.93 -10.21
C GLU A 135 10.72 -37.41 -9.75
N THR A 136 10.56 -37.64 -8.44
CA THR A 136 9.28 -37.93 -7.80
C THR A 136 8.80 -36.69 -7.07
N PRO A 137 7.87 -35.93 -7.66
CA PRO A 137 7.44 -34.67 -7.06
C PRO A 137 6.67 -34.88 -5.76
N HIS A 138 6.95 -34.04 -4.75
CA HIS A 138 6.23 -34.05 -3.48
C HIS A 138 4.79 -33.58 -3.63
N SER A 139 4.53 -32.71 -4.62
CA SER A 139 3.21 -32.26 -4.98
C SER A 139 3.05 -32.23 -6.49
N ARG A 140 1.92 -32.70 -6.98
CA ARG A 140 1.58 -32.64 -8.40
C ARG A 140 0.08 -32.48 -8.60
N VAL A 141 -0.29 -31.89 -9.70
CA VAL A 141 -1.67 -31.84 -10.18
C VAL A 141 -1.78 -32.75 -11.40
N GLN A 142 -2.40 -33.89 -11.24
CA GLN A 142 -2.65 -34.84 -12.31
C GLN A 142 -3.95 -34.47 -13.03
N ALA A 143 -3.98 -34.52 -14.36
CA ALA A 143 -5.16 -34.16 -15.15
C ALA A 143 -5.29 -35.03 -16.40
N THR A 144 -6.50 -35.19 -16.91
CA THR A 144 -6.78 -35.89 -18.18
C THR A 144 -6.31 -35.10 -19.39
N GLU A 145 -6.43 -33.79 -19.32
CA GLU A 145 -5.91 -32.85 -20.32
C GLU A 145 -5.27 -31.63 -19.63
N ILE A 146 -4.06 -31.26 -20.05
CA ILE A 146 -3.33 -30.08 -19.60
C ILE A 146 -3.02 -29.22 -20.82
N LYS A 147 -3.52 -27.97 -20.85
CA LYS A 147 -3.15 -26.97 -21.86
C LYS A 147 -2.34 -25.88 -21.19
N ILE A 148 -1.14 -25.67 -21.68
CA ILE A 148 -0.21 -24.65 -21.18
C ILE A 148 -0.09 -23.55 -22.23
N PHE A 149 -0.45 -22.33 -21.84
CA PHE A 149 -0.19 -21.10 -22.57
C PHE A 149 0.89 -20.34 -21.80
N LEU A 150 2.16 -20.39 -22.26
CA LEU A 150 3.34 -20.02 -21.49
C LEU A 150 3.30 -18.62 -20.86
N ASP A 151 2.66 -17.64 -21.50
CA ASP A 151 2.61 -16.26 -21.03
C ASP A 151 1.24 -15.85 -20.46
N ASP A 152 0.30 -16.80 -20.34
CA ASP A 152 -1.08 -16.47 -19.95
C ASP A 152 -1.57 -17.40 -18.82
N LYS A 153 -1.82 -18.69 -19.14
CA LYS A 153 -2.51 -19.61 -18.21
C LYS A 153 -2.22 -21.08 -18.46
N VAL A 154 -2.51 -21.90 -17.47
CA VAL A 154 -2.63 -23.35 -17.60
C VAL A 154 -4.09 -23.76 -17.37
N VAL A 155 -4.64 -24.58 -18.28
CA VAL A 155 -6.00 -25.12 -18.18
C VAL A 155 -5.90 -26.62 -17.97
N LEU A 156 -6.52 -27.12 -16.90
CA LEU A 156 -6.52 -28.52 -16.51
C LEU A 156 -7.96 -29.05 -16.51
N LYS A 157 -8.18 -30.21 -17.07
CA LYS A 157 -9.45 -30.94 -16.99
C LYS A 157 -9.32 -32.17 -16.11
N ASP A 158 -10.35 -32.44 -15.31
CA ASP A 158 -10.38 -33.56 -14.34
C ASP A 158 -9.12 -33.59 -13.48
N ALA A 159 -8.81 -32.46 -12.86
CA ALA A 159 -7.58 -32.25 -12.12
C ALA A 159 -7.69 -32.86 -10.71
N VAL A 160 -6.71 -33.67 -10.33
CA VAL A 160 -6.54 -34.21 -8.97
C VAL A 160 -5.23 -33.71 -8.40
N ILE A 161 -5.29 -33.07 -7.26
CA ILE A 161 -4.10 -32.63 -6.51
C ILE A 161 -3.60 -33.80 -5.65
N TYR A 162 -2.32 -34.14 -5.81
CA TYR A 162 -1.64 -35.13 -5.00
C TYR A 162 -0.59 -34.49 -4.10
N LEU A 163 -0.53 -34.94 -2.85
CA LEU A 163 0.59 -34.75 -1.94
C LEU A 163 1.30 -36.08 -1.74
N GLY A 164 2.48 -36.24 -2.31
CA GLY A 164 3.10 -37.54 -2.50
C GLY A 164 2.19 -38.42 -3.36
N ASN A 165 1.74 -39.52 -2.77
CA ASN A 165 0.83 -40.48 -3.43
C ASN A 165 -0.63 -40.36 -2.96
N ILE A 166 -0.95 -39.39 -2.09
CA ILE A 166 -2.30 -39.20 -1.51
C ILE A 166 -3.08 -38.21 -2.36
N PRO A 167 -4.21 -38.59 -2.96
CA PRO A 167 -5.14 -37.63 -3.62
C PRO A 167 -5.81 -36.78 -2.55
N VAL A 168 -5.68 -35.47 -2.64
CA VAL A 168 -6.18 -34.54 -1.62
C VAL A 168 -7.43 -33.83 -2.09
N PHE A 169 -7.49 -33.51 -3.40
CA PHE A 169 -8.58 -32.70 -3.93
C PHE A 169 -8.81 -32.95 -5.42
N TYR A 170 -10.08 -32.97 -5.85
CA TYR A 170 -10.52 -33.12 -7.23
C TYR A 170 -11.21 -31.85 -7.74
N MET A 171 -10.91 -31.46 -8.96
CA MET A 171 -11.55 -30.33 -9.68
C MET A 171 -11.91 -30.77 -11.11
N PRO A 172 -13.18 -30.64 -11.54
CA PRO A 172 -13.57 -31.00 -12.91
C PRO A 172 -12.87 -30.13 -13.97
N SER A 173 -12.65 -28.86 -13.67
CA SER A 173 -11.88 -27.93 -14.49
C SER A 173 -11.14 -26.96 -13.59
N TYR A 174 -9.91 -26.66 -13.94
CA TYR A 174 -9.07 -25.74 -13.20
C TYR A 174 -8.25 -24.88 -14.15
N VAL A 175 -8.37 -23.56 -14.00
CA VAL A 175 -7.59 -22.58 -14.77
C VAL A 175 -6.63 -21.89 -13.84
N TYR A 176 -5.35 -21.95 -14.18
CA TYR A 176 -4.27 -21.33 -13.44
C TYR A 176 -3.62 -20.22 -14.28
N PRO A 177 -3.92 -18.92 -14.04
CA PRO A 177 -3.21 -17.82 -14.68
C PRO A 177 -1.75 -17.78 -14.20
N LEU A 178 -0.80 -17.62 -15.11
CA LEU A 178 0.63 -17.59 -14.82
C LEU A 178 1.12 -16.25 -14.30
N ASP A 179 0.37 -15.18 -14.57
CA ASP A 179 0.62 -13.83 -14.06
C ASP A 179 0.21 -13.66 -12.58
N ASP A 180 -0.67 -14.53 -12.07
CA ASP A 180 -1.17 -14.48 -10.68
C ASP A 180 -0.46 -15.50 -9.79
N LYS A 181 0.63 -15.10 -9.16
CA LYS A 181 1.45 -15.92 -8.26
C LYS A 181 0.84 -16.24 -6.89
N ARG A 182 -0.40 -15.83 -6.64
CA ARG A 182 -1.07 -16.05 -5.34
C ARG A 182 -1.66 -17.46 -5.25
N PRO A 183 -1.59 -18.14 -4.07
CA PRO A 183 -2.10 -19.49 -3.93
C PRO A 183 -3.60 -19.56 -4.19
N ARG A 184 -4.04 -20.63 -4.86
CA ARG A 184 -5.45 -20.87 -5.18
C ARG A 184 -6.24 -21.33 -3.98
N VAL A 185 -5.64 -22.13 -3.16
CA VAL A 185 -6.23 -22.67 -1.94
C VAL A 185 -5.32 -22.29 -0.77
N THR A 186 -5.93 -21.75 0.26
CA THR A 186 -5.23 -21.44 1.51
C THR A 186 -6.00 -22.06 2.65
N ILE A 187 -5.34 -22.86 3.47
CA ILE A 187 -5.91 -23.51 4.64
C ILE A 187 -5.06 -23.13 5.85
N ILE A 188 -5.69 -22.61 6.89
CA ILE A 188 -5.02 -22.12 8.08
C ILE A 188 -5.63 -22.75 9.31
N PRO A 189 -5.04 -23.81 9.84
CA PRO A 189 -5.40 -24.34 11.15
C PRO A 189 -4.79 -23.46 12.26
N GLY A 190 -5.52 -23.36 13.36
CA GLY A 190 -5.02 -22.61 14.50
C GLY A 190 -5.88 -22.80 15.74
N ASN A 191 -5.45 -22.15 16.82
CA ASN A 191 -6.20 -22.09 18.06
C ASN A 191 -6.04 -20.69 18.69
N SER A 192 -7.12 -20.11 19.15
CA SER A 192 -7.08 -18.84 19.86
C SER A 192 -8.08 -18.80 21.01
N LYS A 193 -7.84 -17.91 21.96
CA LYS A 193 -8.75 -17.71 23.09
C LYS A 193 -10.15 -17.26 22.62
N GLU A 194 -10.24 -16.45 21.57
CA GLU A 194 -11.51 -15.89 21.08
C GLU A 194 -12.29 -16.91 20.22
N TRP A 195 -11.59 -17.67 19.38
CA TRP A 195 -12.20 -18.57 18.41
C TRP A 195 -12.23 -20.05 18.83
N GLY A 196 -11.39 -20.45 19.82
CA GLY A 196 -11.10 -21.84 20.11
C GLY A 196 -10.22 -22.44 19.02
N ALA A 197 -10.30 -23.74 18.79
CA ALA A 197 -9.72 -24.38 17.61
C ALA A 197 -10.43 -23.86 16.36
N PHE A 198 -9.68 -23.59 15.30
CA PHE A 198 -10.26 -23.10 14.05
C PHE A 198 -9.54 -23.63 12.82
N LEU A 199 -10.26 -23.68 11.72
CA LEU A 199 -9.76 -23.94 10.39
C LEU A 199 -10.34 -22.87 9.46
N LEU A 200 -9.50 -21.97 8.97
CA LEU A 200 -9.89 -21.00 7.97
C LEU A 200 -9.48 -21.49 6.60
N SER A 201 -10.37 -21.37 5.63
CA SER A 201 -10.02 -21.73 4.26
C SER A 201 -10.51 -20.71 3.26
N SER A 202 -9.69 -20.48 2.24
CA SER A 202 -10.08 -19.64 1.10
C SER A 202 -9.73 -20.30 -0.22
N TRP A 203 -10.64 -20.22 -1.15
CA TRP A 203 -10.60 -20.89 -2.45
C TRP A 203 -10.74 -19.82 -3.53
N ARG A 204 -9.66 -19.61 -4.29
CA ARG A 204 -9.65 -18.60 -5.35
C ARG A 204 -10.10 -19.22 -6.67
N LEU A 205 -11.10 -18.59 -7.28
CA LEU A 205 -11.68 -18.99 -8.55
C LEU A 205 -11.29 -17.99 -9.63
N TYR A 206 -10.79 -18.49 -10.72
CA TYR A 206 -10.65 -17.71 -11.95
C TYR A 206 -11.97 -17.80 -12.71
N LEU A 207 -12.72 -16.71 -12.74
CA LEU A 207 -14.00 -16.66 -13.45
C LEU A 207 -13.84 -16.08 -14.85
N HIS A 208 -13.06 -15.03 -14.97
CA HIS A 208 -12.77 -14.33 -16.23
C HIS A 208 -11.51 -13.46 -16.05
N GLU A 209 -10.86 -13.02 -17.11
CA GLU A 209 -9.70 -12.10 -17.04
C GLU A 209 -9.97 -10.86 -16.21
N ASN A 210 -11.19 -10.35 -16.29
CA ASN A 210 -11.64 -9.16 -15.57
C ASN A 210 -12.41 -9.46 -14.29
N VAL A 211 -12.61 -10.73 -13.92
CA VAL A 211 -13.38 -11.12 -12.72
C VAL A 211 -12.68 -12.26 -11.99
N GLN A 212 -12.27 -11.99 -10.77
CA GLN A 212 -11.66 -12.97 -9.87
C GLN A 212 -12.59 -13.22 -8.69
N GLY A 213 -12.86 -14.48 -8.40
CA GLY A 213 -13.67 -14.90 -7.26
C GLY A 213 -12.80 -15.49 -6.14
N ARG A 214 -13.27 -15.38 -4.90
CA ARG A 214 -12.74 -16.10 -3.76
C ARG A 214 -13.87 -16.52 -2.86
N ILE A 215 -13.92 -17.80 -2.52
CA ILE A 215 -14.88 -18.36 -1.58
C ILE A 215 -14.14 -18.63 -0.27
N PHE A 216 -14.82 -18.42 0.84
CA PHE A 216 -14.32 -18.70 2.19
C PHE A 216 -15.23 -19.74 2.84
N PHE A 217 -14.59 -20.73 3.47
CA PHE A 217 -15.25 -21.68 4.36
C PHE A 217 -14.42 -21.74 5.64
N ASP A 218 -14.99 -21.19 6.69
CA ASP A 218 -14.32 -21.06 7.96
C ASP A 218 -15.07 -21.84 9.05
N ALA A 219 -14.33 -22.63 9.81
CA ALA A 219 -14.85 -23.32 11.00
C ALA A 219 -14.14 -22.79 12.23
N ARG A 220 -14.90 -22.37 13.25
CA ARG A 220 -14.39 -21.93 14.55
C ARG A 220 -15.17 -22.61 15.65
N GLU A 221 -14.49 -23.26 16.57
CA GLU A 221 -15.10 -23.97 17.69
C GLU A 221 -16.08 -23.09 18.47
N ARG A 222 -15.75 -21.81 18.68
CA ARG A 222 -16.53 -20.88 19.51
C ARG A 222 -17.48 -19.97 18.72
N LEU A 223 -17.30 -19.84 17.43
CA LEU A 223 -18.07 -18.94 16.57
C LEU A 223 -18.86 -19.66 15.48
N GLY A 224 -18.71 -20.98 15.37
CA GLY A 224 -19.41 -21.80 14.40
C GLY A 224 -18.82 -21.77 13.00
N LEU A 225 -19.62 -22.22 12.04
CA LEU A 225 -19.28 -22.21 10.63
C LEU A 225 -19.58 -20.83 10.02
N ALA A 226 -18.77 -20.45 9.07
CA ALA A 226 -18.98 -19.24 8.30
C ALA A 226 -18.59 -19.46 6.84
N GLU A 227 -19.30 -18.80 5.97
CA GLU A 227 -19.06 -18.80 4.53
C GLU A 227 -18.94 -17.36 4.01
N GLY A 228 -18.17 -17.18 2.95
CA GLY A 228 -18.00 -15.87 2.37
C GLY A 228 -17.67 -15.93 0.89
N LEU A 229 -17.93 -14.81 0.23
CA LEU A 229 -17.60 -14.61 -1.17
C LEU A 229 -16.93 -13.25 -1.32
N GLU A 230 -15.80 -13.23 -2.02
CA GLU A 230 -15.15 -12.01 -2.50
C GLU A 230 -15.10 -12.05 -4.04
N LEU A 231 -15.59 -11.00 -4.67
CA LEU A 231 -15.46 -10.80 -6.11
C LEU A 231 -14.65 -9.53 -6.35
N LYS A 232 -13.57 -9.65 -7.10
CA LYS A 232 -12.79 -8.52 -7.64
C LYS A 232 -13.07 -8.45 -9.12
N TYR A 233 -13.42 -7.26 -9.60
CA TYR A 233 -13.74 -7.07 -11.00
C TYR A 233 -13.14 -5.79 -11.56
N ARG A 234 -12.84 -5.83 -12.86
CA ARG A 234 -12.45 -4.68 -13.66
C ARG A 234 -13.41 -4.60 -14.85
N LEU A 235 -14.17 -3.52 -14.93
CA LEU A 235 -15.03 -3.27 -16.08
C LEU A 235 -14.20 -2.62 -17.19
N PRO A 236 -14.38 -2.99 -18.45
CA PRO A 236 -13.67 -2.39 -19.60
C PRO A 236 -13.90 -0.88 -19.68
N VAL A 237 -15.12 -0.45 -19.38
CA VAL A 237 -15.51 0.96 -19.22
C VAL A 237 -16.22 1.05 -17.89
N GLY A 238 -15.69 1.81 -16.94
CA GLY A 238 -16.37 2.02 -15.65
C GLY A 238 -15.55 1.73 -14.39
N GLY A 239 -14.33 1.21 -14.51
CA GLY A 239 -13.42 1.11 -13.37
C GLY A 239 -13.28 -0.26 -12.73
N THR A 240 -12.81 -0.28 -11.48
CA THR A 240 -12.50 -1.49 -10.70
C THR A 240 -13.31 -1.55 -9.43
N GLY A 241 -13.66 -2.75 -8.99
CA GLY A 241 -14.39 -2.92 -7.75
C GLY A 241 -14.08 -4.22 -7.02
N ILE A 242 -14.47 -4.22 -5.76
CA ILE A 242 -14.45 -5.38 -4.88
C ILE A 242 -15.79 -5.48 -4.17
N MET A 243 -16.36 -6.66 -4.17
CA MET A 243 -17.56 -7.00 -3.42
C MET A 243 -17.21 -8.14 -2.47
N ARG A 244 -17.61 -8.02 -1.21
CA ARG A 244 -17.42 -9.04 -0.18
C ARG A 244 -18.71 -9.30 0.54
N SER A 245 -19.03 -10.56 0.70
CA SER A 245 -20.09 -11.03 1.61
C SER A 245 -19.50 -12.04 2.58
N TYR A 246 -19.97 -12.03 3.79
CA TYR A 246 -19.59 -13.01 4.80
C TYR A 246 -20.78 -13.27 5.70
N PHE A 247 -21.09 -14.53 5.86
CA PHE A 247 -22.25 -15.01 6.56
C PHE A 247 -21.85 -16.04 7.59
N THR A 248 -22.46 -16.02 8.76
CA THR A 248 -22.26 -17.03 9.78
C THR A 248 -23.59 -17.31 10.48
N ASP A 249 -23.96 -18.58 10.47
CA ASP A 249 -25.02 -19.08 11.32
C ASP A 249 -24.40 -19.76 12.54
N GLN A 250 -24.65 -19.22 13.71
CA GLN A 250 -24.11 -19.75 14.94
C GLN A 250 -25.03 -20.85 15.43
N ASP A 251 -24.60 -22.09 15.24
CA ASP A 251 -25.32 -23.25 15.65
C ASP A 251 -25.69 -23.22 17.15
N ARG A 252 -26.86 -23.74 17.47
CA ARG A 252 -27.44 -23.79 18.83
C ARG A 252 -26.57 -24.47 19.87
N ILE A 253 -25.66 -25.37 19.47
CA ILE A 253 -24.73 -26.06 20.38
C ILE A 253 -23.70 -25.09 20.96
N LEU A 254 -23.28 -24.08 20.21
CA LEU A 254 -22.28 -23.08 20.63
C LEU A 254 -22.92 -21.88 21.37
N GLN A 255 -24.24 -21.72 21.34
CA GLN A 255 -25.00 -20.69 22.03
C GLN A 255 -24.75 -20.66 23.54
N LYS A 256 -24.68 -21.85 24.19
CA LYS A 256 -24.54 -21.96 25.64
C LYS A 256 -23.23 -21.35 26.16
N HIS A 257 -22.14 -21.55 25.43
CA HIS A 257 -20.83 -20.98 25.81
C HIS A 257 -20.74 -19.49 25.53
N ARG A 258 -21.45 -18.99 24.56
CA ARG A 258 -21.39 -17.59 24.14
C ARG A 258 -22.33 -16.68 24.93
N LEU A 259 -23.55 -17.12 25.18
CA LEU A 259 -24.49 -16.43 26.06
C LEU A 259 -23.89 -16.21 27.45
N ASN A 260 -23.21 -17.22 28.03
CA ASN A 260 -22.55 -17.07 29.33
C ASN A 260 -21.38 -16.08 29.31
N ARG A 261 -20.66 -15.91 28.17
CA ARG A 261 -19.56 -14.97 28.07
C ARG A 261 -20.02 -13.52 27.89
N TYR A 262 -21.07 -13.29 27.12
CA TYR A 262 -21.60 -11.95 26.86
C TYR A 262 -22.50 -11.45 27.98
N THR A 263 -23.29 -12.32 28.61
CA THR A 263 -24.12 -11.95 29.75
C THR A 263 -23.33 -11.60 31.02
N HIS A 264 -22.10 -12.13 31.16
CA HIS A 264 -21.20 -11.71 32.24
C HIS A 264 -20.49 -10.37 31.97
N ARG A 265 -20.33 -9.96 30.72
CA ARG A 265 -19.57 -8.76 30.35
C ARG A 265 -20.45 -7.51 30.20
N GLU A 266 -21.71 -7.69 29.82
CA GLU A 266 -22.66 -6.59 29.64
C GLU A 266 -23.99 -6.94 30.32
N LYS A 267 -24.10 -6.61 31.60
CA LYS A 267 -25.38 -6.57 32.29
C LYS A 267 -26.22 -5.46 31.66
N GLY A 268 -26.97 -5.80 30.60
CA GLY A 268 -27.96 -4.86 30.15
C GLY A 268 -28.38 -4.80 28.71
N LYS A 269 -27.60 -5.19 27.70
CA LYS A 269 -28.09 -5.24 26.31
C LYS A 269 -27.13 -6.01 25.42
N SER A 270 -27.23 -7.33 25.36
CA SER A 270 -26.57 -8.08 24.29
C SER A 270 -27.33 -7.90 22.99
N THR A 271 -26.80 -7.11 22.07
CA THR A 271 -27.32 -6.94 20.71
C THR A 271 -26.74 -7.94 19.72
N VAL A 272 -26.00 -8.95 20.20
CA VAL A 272 -25.39 -9.97 19.34
C VAL A 272 -26.48 -10.92 18.85
N LYS A 273 -26.73 -10.92 17.55
CA LYS A 273 -27.68 -11.82 16.91
C LYS A 273 -27.01 -13.15 16.59
N LEU A 274 -27.78 -14.24 16.62
CA LEU A 274 -27.29 -15.59 16.31
C LEU A 274 -26.83 -15.71 14.85
N TYR A 275 -27.57 -15.08 13.98
CA TYR A 275 -27.30 -14.93 12.58
C TYR A 275 -26.55 -13.60 12.36
N ARG A 276 -25.40 -13.67 11.74
CA ARG A 276 -24.54 -12.49 11.52
C ARG A 276 -24.07 -12.43 10.09
N GLU A 277 -24.14 -11.25 9.53
CA GLU A 277 -23.73 -11.00 8.15
C GLU A 277 -22.95 -9.70 8.02
N ARG A 278 -22.13 -9.68 7.02
CA ARG A 278 -21.41 -8.51 6.52
C ARG A 278 -21.50 -8.49 5.01
N PHE A 279 -21.81 -7.33 4.47
CA PHE A 279 -21.75 -7.05 3.04
C PHE A 279 -20.97 -5.76 2.81
N GLN A 280 -20.01 -5.80 1.91
CA GLN A 280 -19.17 -4.68 1.56
C GLN A 280 -19.05 -4.59 0.05
N VAL A 281 -19.19 -3.38 -0.49
CA VAL A 281 -18.89 -3.07 -1.89
C VAL A 281 -17.98 -1.84 -1.90
N ARG A 282 -16.92 -1.90 -2.68
CA ARG A 282 -16.11 -0.75 -3.04
C ARG A 282 -15.95 -0.75 -4.55
N HIS A 283 -16.35 0.34 -5.18
CA HIS A 283 -16.20 0.55 -6.61
C HIS A 283 -15.52 1.88 -6.86
N THR A 284 -14.54 1.89 -7.74
CA THR A 284 -13.79 3.08 -8.13
C THR A 284 -13.77 3.17 -9.64
N ALA A 285 -14.28 4.27 -10.18
CA ALA A 285 -14.32 4.56 -11.60
C ALA A 285 -13.50 5.83 -11.89
N GLU A 286 -12.62 5.76 -12.86
CA GLU A 286 -11.94 6.92 -13.45
C GLU A 286 -12.78 7.35 -14.65
N LEU A 287 -13.58 8.42 -14.47
CA LEU A 287 -14.48 8.91 -15.51
C LEU A 287 -13.73 9.63 -16.62
N ASP A 288 -12.67 10.33 -16.23
CA ASP A 288 -11.67 10.93 -17.09
C ASP A 288 -10.33 11.07 -16.33
N MET A 289 -9.28 11.61 -16.97
CA MET A 289 -7.95 11.79 -16.37
C MET A 289 -7.94 12.66 -15.11
N GLN A 290 -8.99 13.43 -14.87
CA GLN A 290 -9.11 14.38 -13.77
C GLN A 290 -10.26 14.05 -12.81
N THR A 291 -11.15 13.13 -13.17
CA THR A 291 -12.39 12.85 -12.43
C THR A 291 -12.45 11.40 -12.00
N LYS A 292 -12.56 11.20 -10.69
CA LYS A 292 -12.67 9.88 -10.06
C LYS A 292 -13.95 9.79 -9.24
N ALA A 293 -14.71 8.73 -9.45
CA ALA A 293 -15.88 8.38 -8.65
C ALA A 293 -15.56 7.17 -7.76
N THR A 294 -16.03 7.20 -6.53
CA THR A 294 -15.88 6.09 -5.56
C THR A 294 -17.21 5.85 -4.86
N LEU A 295 -17.63 4.60 -4.88
CA LEU A 295 -18.76 4.10 -4.08
C LEU A 295 -18.22 3.12 -3.05
N GLU A 296 -18.55 3.33 -1.78
CA GLU A 296 -18.21 2.40 -0.71
C GLU A 296 -19.45 2.13 0.15
N VAL A 297 -19.81 0.87 0.32
CA VAL A 297 -20.98 0.42 1.08
C VAL A 297 -20.52 -0.59 2.13
N HIS A 298 -20.88 -0.35 3.39
CA HIS A 298 -20.59 -1.24 4.51
C HIS A 298 -21.90 -1.60 5.25
N HIS A 299 -22.45 -2.75 4.96
CA HIS A 299 -23.56 -3.30 5.72
C HIS A 299 -23.07 -4.35 6.73
N ARG A 300 -23.51 -4.22 7.97
CA ARG A 300 -23.19 -5.14 9.07
C ARG A 300 -24.44 -5.40 9.90
N ARG A 301 -24.61 -6.63 10.35
CA ARG A 301 -25.76 -6.99 11.18
C ARG A 301 -25.68 -6.40 12.59
N ASP A 302 -24.47 -6.33 13.15
CA ASP A 302 -24.19 -5.76 14.45
C ASP A 302 -22.79 -5.12 14.50
N ASN A 303 -22.50 -4.37 15.55
CA ASN A 303 -21.23 -3.63 15.71
C ASN A 303 -20.01 -4.52 16.00
N ALA A 304 -20.21 -5.78 16.38
CA ALA A 304 -19.15 -6.69 16.77
C ALA A 304 -18.71 -7.65 15.64
N VAL A 305 -19.47 -7.76 14.52
CA VAL A 305 -19.12 -8.65 13.40
C VAL A 305 -17.69 -8.47 12.93
N VAL A 306 -17.26 -7.23 12.67
CA VAL A 306 -15.91 -6.97 12.16
C VAL A 306 -14.87 -7.26 13.24
N LYS A 307 -15.14 -6.90 14.49
CA LYS A 307 -14.25 -7.17 15.61
C LYS A 307 -14.03 -8.66 15.85
N ASP A 308 -15.10 -9.47 15.76
CA ASP A 308 -15.06 -10.88 16.10
C ASP A 308 -14.48 -11.76 14.98
N PHE A 309 -14.73 -11.42 13.71
CA PHE A 309 -14.31 -12.24 12.57
C PHE A 309 -13.14 -11.65 11.78
N PHE A 310 -12.96 -10.33 11.84
CA PHE A 310 -11.94 -9.59 11.09
C PHE A 310 -11.20 -8.59 11.99
N PRO A 311 -10.52 -9.07 13.05
CA PRO A 311 -9.92 -8.18 14.06
C PRO A 311 -8.89 -7.20 13.47
N THR A 312 -8.17 -7.59 12.43
CA THR A 312 -7.20 -6.73 11.74
C THR A 312 -7.87 -5.57 11.02
N GLU A 313 -8.97 -5.84 10.30
CA GLU A 313 -9.76 -4.78 9.66
C GLU A 313 -10.39 -3.85 10.69
N PHE A 314 -10.90 -4.41 11.80
CA PHE A 314 -11.46 -3.62 12.90
C PHE A 314 -10.43 -2.68 13.54
N LYS A 315 -9.17 -3.13 13.68
CA LYS A 315 -8.10 -2.28 14.20
C LYS A 315 -7.73 -1.15 13.23
N ALA A 316 -7.76 -1.43 11.91
CA ALA A 316 -7.45 -0.44 10.88
C ALA A 316 -8.55 0.62 10.77
N ASP A 317 -9.81 0.19 10.74
CA ASP A 317 -11.00 1.06 10.69
C ASP A 317 -12.18 0.41 11.41
N PRO A 318 -12.44 0.77 12.68
CA PRO A 318 -13.53 0.20 13.46
C PRO A 318 -14.91 0.62 12.96
N ASN A 319 -15.03 1.75 12.26
CA ASN A 319 -16.30 2.33 11.82
C ASN A 319 -16.22 2.81 10.36
N PRO A 320 -16.09 1.90 9.39
CA PRO A 320 -16.04 2.25 7.99
C PRO A 320 -17.35 2.90 7.54
N GLN A 321 -17.24 4.00 6.81
CA GLN A 321 -18.39 4.78 6.36
C GLN A 321 -18.92 4.29 5.02
N THR A 322 -20.24 4.37 4.85
CA THR A 322 -20.88 4.19 3.55
C THR A 322 -21.02 5.55 2.86
N TYR A 323 -20.41 5.67 1.68
CA TYR A 323 -20.40 6.94 0.95
C TYR A 323 -20.34 6.75 -0.58
N PHE A 324 -20.81 7.77 -1.26
CA PHE A 324 -20.53 8.00 -2.68
C PHE A 324 -19.79 9.32 -2.82
N GLN A 325 -18.69 9.31 -3.53
CA GLN A 325 -17.82 10.46 -3.71
C GLN A 325 -17.44 10.61 -5.18
N VAL A 326 -17.49 11.84 -5.69
CA VAL A 326 -16.89 12.23 -6.96
C VAL A 326 -15.88 13.34 -6.71
N VAL A 327 -14.66 13.14 -7.15
CA VAL A 327 -13.57 14.12 -7.05
C VAL A 327 -13.11 14.47 -8.45
N ARG A 328 -13.13 15.76 -8.76
CA ARG A 328 -12.52 16.32 -9.97
C ARG A 328 -11.36 17.23 -9.56
N ALA A 329 -10.15 16.89 -10.02
CA ALA A 329 -8.94 17.64 -9.73
C ALA A 329 -8.31 18.17 -11.01
N THR A 330 -8.42 19.48 -11.23
CA THR A 330 -7.79 20.18 -12.35
C THR A 330 -6.61 21.02 -11.86
N PRO A 331 -5.75 21.56 -12.73
CA PRO A 331 -4.73 22.53 -12.32
C PRO A 331 -5.30 23.79 -11.64
N TRP A 332 -6.54 24.16 -11.93
CA TRP A 332 -7.16 25.41 -11.49
C TRP A 332 -8.12 25.24 -10.31
N TYR A 333 -8.79 24.12 -10.21
CA TYR A 333 -9.75 23.85 -9.13
C TYR A 333 -9.82 22.37 -8.77
N GLY A 334 -10.22 22.11 -7.54
CA GLY A 334 -10.68 20.80 -7.06
C GLY A 334 -12.16 20.88 -6.72
N LEU A 335 -12.95 19.93 -7.19
CA LEU A 335 -14.37 19.79 -6.86
C LEU A 335 -14.57 18.42 -6.23
N THR A 336 -15.18 18.40 -5.04
CA THR A 336 -15.56 17.16 -4.36
C THR A 336 -17.07 17.18 -4.10
N PHE A 337 -17.73 16.17 -4.60
CA PHE A 337 -19.09 15.83 -4.24
C PHE A 337 -19.08 14.62 -3.34
N LEU A 338 -19.70 14.68 -2.16
CA LEU A 338 -19.74 13.60 -1.19
C LEU A 338 -21.17 13.40 -0.67
N MET A 339 -21.62 12.15 -0.67
CA MET A 339 -22.84 11.74 -0.01
C MET A 339 -22.50 10.60 0.97
N THR A 340 -22.87 10.76 2.24
CA THR A 340 -22.70 9.72 3.27
C THR A 340 -24.07 9.28 3.77
N LYS A 341 -24.26 7.98 3.91
CA LYS A 341 -25.53 7.42 4.36
C LYS A 341 -25.32 6.44 5.51
N ARG A 342 -26.20 6.53 6.51
CA ARG A 342 -26.28 5.52 7.56
C ARG A 342 -27.00 4.28 7.01
N VAL A 343 -26.25 3.18 6.91
CA VAL A 343 -26.79 1.88 6.50
C VAL A 343 -27.07 1.01 7.73
N ASN A 344 -26.25 1.14 8.76
CA ASN A 344 -26.32 0.33 9.97
C ASN A 344 -27.08 1.08 11.07
N THR A 345 -28.15 0.51 11.59
CA THR A 345 -29.05 1.16 12.55
C THR A 345 -28.42 1.41 13.94
N PHE A 346 -27.36 0.67 14.28
CA PHE A 346 -26.64 0.80 15.55
C PHE A 346 -25.57 1.90 15.54
N GLU A 347 -25.26 2.49 14.38
CA GLU A 347 -24.26 3.54 14.27
C GLU A 347 -24.86 4.92 14.54
N ALA A 348 -24.07 5.74 15.24
CA ALA A 348 -24.34 7.17 15.37
C ALA A 348 -23.41 7.92 14.41
N ILE A 349 -23.94 8.43 13.31
CA ILE A 349 -23.16 9.15 12.30
C ILE A 349 -23.86 10.43 11.87
N THR A 350 -23.06 11.42 11.45
CA THR A 350 -23.55 12.57 10.70
C THR A 350 -23.59 12.21 9.23
N GLN A 351 -24.76 12.18 8.64
CA GLN A 351 -24.96 11.97 7.22
C GLN A 351 -24.82 13.31 6.50
N ASN A 352 -23.99 13.36 5.48
CA ASN A 352 -23.90 14.51 4.57
C ASN A 352 -24.68 14.17 3.29
N TRP A 353 -25.69 14.99 2.99
CA TRP A 353 -26.60 14.69 1.89
C TRP A 353 -27.11 15.94 1.18
N PRO A 354 -26.34 16.54 0.25
CA PRO A 354 -24.95 16.29 -0.11
C PRO A 354 -23.95 17.15 0.67
N LYS A 355 -22.65 16.88 0.45
CA LYS A 355 -21.55 17.81 0.71
C LYS A 355 -20.88 18.15 -0.62
N LEU A 356 -20.72 19.42 -0.90
CA LEU A 356 -20.03 19.96 -2.08
C LEU A 356 -18.86 20.83 -1.58
N ASP A 357 -17.65 20.50 -1.99
CA ASP A 357 -16.46 21.31 -1.73
C ASP A 357 -15.84 21.74 -3.06
N LEU A 358 -15.73 23.04 -3.28
CA LEU A 358 -15.03 23.65 -4.40
C LEU A 358 -13.82 24.41 -3.88
N GLN A 359 -12.63 23.96 -4.26
CA GLN A 359 -11.37 24.62 -3.97
C GLN A 359 -10.82 25.25 -5.24
N ILE A 360 -10.73 26.57 -5.29
CA ILE A 360 -10.03 27.29 -6.33
C ILE A 360 -8.56 27.41 -5.90
N ARG A 361 -7.66 26.86 -6.72
CA ARG A 361 -6.22 26.91 -6.48
C ARG A 361 -5.68 28.32 -6.72
N PRO A 362 -4.49 28.67 -6.22
CA PRO A 362 -3.92 29.99 -6.42
C PRO A 362 -3.89 30.40 -7.89
N ILE A 363 -4.62 31.45 -8.23
CA ILE A 363 -4.67 32.04 -9.56
C ILE A 363 -3.90 33.36 -9.51
N ALA A 364 -2.93 33.53 -10.40
CA ALA A 364 -2.20 34.78 -10.52
C ALA A 364 -3.08 35.90 -11.06
N LEU A 365 -2.99 37.08 -10.48
CA LEU A 365 -3.73 38.30 -10.84
C LEU A 365 -2.76 39.35 -11.41
N PRO A 366 -2.30 39.21 -12.67
CA PRO A 366 -1.26 40.04 -13.24
C PRO A 366 -1.70 41.52 -13.47
N TRP A 367 -3.01 41.78 -13.45
CA TRP A 367 -3.58 43.13 -13.62
C TRP A 367 -3.56 43.99 -12.34
N LEU A 368 -3.31 43.38 -11.18
CA LEU A 368 -3.19 44.15 -9.94
C LEU A 368 -1.80 44.84 -9.88
N PRO A 369 -1.76 46.08 -9.30
CA PRO A 369 -0.51 46.81 -9.17
C PRO A 369 0.53 46.00 -8.41
N GLN A 370 1.72 45.92 -8.98
CA GLN A 370 2.85 45.31 -8.29
C GLN A 370 3.39 46.28 -7.24
N LEU A 371 3.56 45.78 -6.02
CA LEU A 371 4.19 46.58 -4.97
C LEU A 371 5.66 46.83 -5.37
N PRO A 372 6.16 48.07 -5.15
CA PRO A 372 7.54 48.40 -5.51
C PRO A 372 8.51 47.52 -4.71
N THR A 373 9.12 46.56 -5.39
CA THR A 373 10.25 45.83 -4.87
C THR A 373 11.47 46.75 -4.89
N GLY A 374 12.12 46.95 -3.75
CA GLY A 374 13.32 47.76 -3.66
C GLY A 374 14.31 47.41 -4.77
N ARG A 375 14.68 48.38 -5.59
CA ARG A 375 15.64 48.18 -6.70
C ARG A 375 16.93 47.57 -6.17
N ASN A 376 17.19 46.34 -6.58
CA ASN A 376 18.53 45.75 -6.46
C ASN A 376 19.47 46.52 -7.39
N ARG A 377 20.30 47.38 -6.81
CA ARG A 377 21.33 48.20 -7.47
C ARG A 377 22.58 47.40 -7.85
N LEU A 378 22.41 46.10 -8.21
CA LEU A 378 23.53 45.20 -8.58
C LEU A 378 23.21 44.39 -9.86
N ASP A 379 22.56 45.03 -10.85
CA ASP A 379 22.59 44.53 -12.22
C ASP A 379 23.50 45.42 -13.07
N THR A 380 24.80 45.21 -12.92
CA THR A 380 25.76 45.67 -13.87
C THR A 380 25.97 44.56 -14.90
N GLY A 381 25.33 44.73 -16.02
CA GLY A 381 25.87 44.41 -17.32
C GLY A 381 25.86 42.96 -17.81
N THR A 382 25.31 42.88 -19.02
CA THR A 382 25.59 41.93 -20.11
C THR A 382 25.06 40.50 -19.99
N THR A 383 24.08 40.21 -20.69
CA THR A 383 23.90 39.49 -21.95
C THR A 383 22.50 38.93 -22.12
N LYS A 384 21.93 39.23 -23.28
CA LYS A 384 20.68 38.69 -23.78
C LYS A 384 20.79 37.17 -23.95
N GLU A 385 20.09 36.40 -23.13
CA GLU A 385 19.57 35.11 -23.55
C GLU A 385 18.13 34.97 -23.06
N ARG A 386 17.20 35.15 -24.00
CA ARG A 386 15.80 34.81 -23.85
C ARG A 386 15.69 33.29 -23.87
N SER A 387 15.84 32.61 -22.76
CA SER A 387 15.33 31.27 -22.60
C SER A 387 13.83 31.37 -22.28
N ARG A 388 13.01 30.92 -23.25
CA ARG A 388 11.58 30.63 -23.06
C ARG A 388 11.44 29.44 -22.08
N GLY A 389 11.56 29.68 -20.81
CA GLY A 389 11.18 28.77 -19.73
C GLY A 389 10.52 29.63 -18.67
N SER A 390 9.29 29.35 -18.34
CA SER A 390 8.47 30.08 -17.36
C SER A 390 9.13 30.09 -15.99
N SER A 391 10.08 31.00 -15.76
CA SER A 391 10.52 31.33 -14.43
C SER A 391 9.50 32.29 -13.81
N LEU A 392 8.80 31.86 -12.77
CA LEU A 392 8.06 32.70 -11.83
C LEU A 392 9.03 33.61 -11.05
N SER A 393 9.78 34.46 -11.75
CA SER A 393 10.70 35.43 -11.17
C SER A 393 10.12 36.82 -11.09
N GLY A 394 8.84 36.95 -10.72
CA GLY A 394 8.19 38.23 -10.55
C GLY A 394 7.29 38.22 -9.33
N SER A 395 7.30 39.32 -8.59
CA SER A 395 6.32 39.57 -7.56
C SER A 395 4.91 39.56 -8.17
N SER A 396 3.96 38.84 -7.61
CA SER A 396 2.62 38.68 -8.15
C SER A 396 1.56 38.55 -7.06
N TRP A 397 0.37 39.05 -7.34
CA TRP A 397 -0.81 38.77 -6.55
C TRP A 397 -1.44 37.45 -6.95
N TYR A 398 -1.96 36.75 -5.95
CA TYR A 398 -2.67 35.50 -6.12
C TYR A 398 -3.97 35.54 -5.34
N TYR A 399 -4.98 34.91 -5.92
CA TYR A 399 -6.26 34.66 -5.27
C TYR A 399 -6.50 33.18 -5.17
N GLN A 400 -6.97 32.71 -4.02
CA GLN A 400 -7.48 31.36 -3.81
C GLN A 400 -8.75 31.40 -2.97
N SER A 401 -9.60 30.39 -3.14
CA SER A 401 -10.83 30.29 -2.34
C SER A 401 -11.29 28.85 -2.17
N ASN A 402 -11.96 28.63 -1.04
CA ASN A 402 -12.67 27.40 -0.75
C ASN A 402 -14.13 27.71 -0.52
N PHE A 403 -15.01 26.97 -1.18
CA PHE A 403 -16.44 26.99 -0.97
C PHE A 403 -16.89 25.60 -0.55
N SER A 404 -17.62 25.50 0.55
CA SER A 404 -18.21 24.25 0.99
C SER A 404 -19.68 24.43 1.27
N TYR A 405 -20.49 23.54 0.75
CA TYR A 405 -21.90 23.42 1.07
C TYR A 405 -22.14 22.03 1.64
N THR A 406 -22.75 21.97 2.81
CA THR A 406 -23.03 20.69 3.48
C THR A 406 -24.45 20.71 4.02
N HIS A 407 -25.26 19.77 3.57
CA HIS A 407 -26.51 19.43 4.22
C HIS A 407 -26.27 18.22 5.11
N SER A 408 -26.31 18.41 6.41
CA SER A 408 -26.02 17.39 7.41
C SER A 408 -27.30 16.94 8.11
N ASN A 409 -27.40 15.62 8.32
CA ASN A 409 -28.44 15.01 9.13
C ASN A 409 -27.79 14.14 10.20
N ILE A 410 -28.07 14.42 11.47
CA ILE A 410 -27.58 13.62 12.59
C ILE A 410 -28.50 12.42 12.74
N ALA A 411 -27.96 11.23 12.49
CA ALA A 411 -28.65 9.97 12.67
C ALA A 411 -28.04 9.22 13.85
N SER A 412 -28.82 9.04 14.91
CA SER A 412 -28.41 8.32 16.11
C SER A 412 -29.40 7.21 16.45
N PRO A 413 -28.96 6.10 17.05
CA PRO A 413 -29.86 5.08 17.60
C PRO A 413 -30.74 5.60 18.73
N THR A 414 -30.36 6.72 19.40
CA THR A 414 -30.96 7.27 20.62
C THR A 414 -31.66 8.60 20.39
N ASP A 415 -32.30 8.82 19.24
CA ASP A 415 -33.29 9.88 18.98
C ASP A 415 -32.86 11.35 18.96
N VAL A 416 -31.61 11.68 18.82
CA VAL A 416 -31.23 13.07 18.48
C VAL A 416 -31.15 13.22 16.97
N SER A 417 -32.31 13.31 16.30
CA SER A 417 -32.34 13.63 14.88
C SER A 417 -32.39 15.14 14.71
N GLY A 418 -31.49 15.65 13.89
CA GLY A 418 -31.47 17.08 13.53
C GLY A 418 -30.88 17.28 12.15
N SER A 419 -31.57 18.04 11.30
CA SER A 419 -31.05 18.43 10.00
C SER A 419 -30.57 19.88 10.05
N TYR A 420 -29.44 20.16 9.45
CA TYR A 420 -28.92 21.51 9.31
C TYR A 420 -28.11 21.67 8.02
N VAL A 421 -28.11 22.88 7.50
CA VAL A 421 -27.31 23.23 6.31
C VAL A 421 -26.21 24.20 6.74
N THR A 422 -25.02 23.97 6.25
CA THR A 422 -23.87 24.84 6.44
C THR A 422 -23.27 25.18 5.09
N GLY A 423 -23.23 26.48 4.74
CA GLY A 423 -22.44 27.02 3.66
C GLY A 423 -21.21 27.70 4.23
N THR A 424 -20.01 27.36 3.78
CA THR A 424 -18.77 28.05 4.19
C THR A 424 -18.02 28.55 2.99
N THR A 425 -17.42 29.71 3.11
CA THR A 425 -16.49 30.26 2.13
C THR A 425 -15.27 30.79 2.86
N ALA A 426 -14.10 30.54 2.30
CA ALA A 426 -12.84 31.13 2.71
C ALA A 426 -12.14 31.67 1.46
N GLN A 427 -11.93 32.97 1.42
CA GLN A 427 -11.33 33.66 0.29
C GLN A 427 -10.03 34.31 0.77
N GLN A 428 -8.94 34.02 0.07
CA GLN A 428 -7.61 34.54 0.41
C GLN A 428 -7.00 35.28 -0.78
N LEU A 429 -6.57 36.52 -0.55
CA LEU A 429 -5.73 37.27 -1.45
C LEU A 429 -4.34 37.34 -0.83
N PHE A 430 -3.30 37.04 -1.58
CA PHE A 430 -1.95 37.12 -1.10
C PHE A 430 -0.98 37.60 -2.18
N TYR A 431 0.11 38.19 -1.73
CA TYR A 431 1.15 38.69 -2.59
C TYR A 431 2.44 37.92 -2.34
N VAL A 432 3.05 37.42 -3.39
CA VAL A 432 4.33 36.71 -3.28
C VAL A 432 5.42 37.66 -3.76
N THR A 433 6.40 37.92 -2.91
CA THR A 433 7.54 38.77 -3.25
C THR A 433 8.81 38.26 -2.61
N LYS A 434 9.93 38.75 -3.10
CA LYS A 434 11.24 38.43 -2.57
C LYS A 434 11.93 39.71 -2.08
N LEU A 435 12.07 39.82 -0.77
CA LEU A 435 12.73 40.97 -0.13
C LEU A 435 14.23 40.68 -0.03
N PHE A 436 15.05 41.72 -0.26
CA PHE A 436 16.51 41.66 -0.17
C PHE A 436 17.17 40.54 -1.00
N GLY A 437 16.45 39.98 -1.97
CA GLY A 437 16.95 38.88 -2.81
C GLY A 437 16.98 37.48 -2.16
N TRP A 438 16.79 37.37 -0.85
CA TRP A 438 16.87 36.10 -0.12
C TRP A 438 15.66 35.77 0.77
N LEU A 439 14.86 36.75 1.18
CA LEU A 439 13.70 36.56 2.04
C LEU A 439 12.42 36.54 1.21
N ASN A 440 11.75 35.40 1.13
CA ASN A 440 10.44 35.31 0.54
C ASN A 440 9.41 35.84 1.55
N ALA A 441 8.57 36.75 1.12
CA ALA A 441 7.50 37.34 1.90
C ALA A 441 6.17 37.11 1.20
N ARG A 442 5.18 36.64 1.96
CA ARG A 442 3.83 36.35 1.49
C ARG A 442 2.80 36.99 2.45
N PRO A 443 2.56 38.31 2.39
CA PRO A 443 1.45 38.90 3.09
C PRO A 443 0.13 38.41 2.49
N PHE A 444 -0.87 38.23 3.34
CA PHE A 444 -2.18 37.75 2.93
C PHE A 444 -3.32 38.46 3.71
N GLY A 445 -4.46 38.56 3.05
CA GLY A 445 -5.74 38.87 3.66
C GLY A 445 -6.71 37.76 3.35
N GLU A 446 -7.49 37.36 4.32
CA GLU A 446 -8.46 36.27 4.20
C GLU A 446 -9.78 36.67 4.78
N PHE A 447 -10.85 36.37 4.08
CA PHE A 447 -12.22 36.56 4.54
C PHE A 447 -12.88 35.17 4.60
N GLN A 448 -13.50 34.90 5.74
CA GLN A 448 -14.20 33.65 5.99
C GLN A 448 -15.66 33.97 6.36
N GLU A 449 -16.57 33.25 5.74
CA GLU A 449 -17.99 33.34 6.02
C GLU A 449 -18.58 31.94 6.14
N ALA A 450 -19.42 31.74 7.14
CA ALA A 450 -20.23 30.54 7.33
C ALA A 450 -21.71 30.96 7.46
N ILE A 451 -22.56 30.34 6.68
CA ILE A 451 -24.02 30.50 6.76
C ILE A 451 -24.59 29.19 7.31
N LEU A 452 -25.17 29.26 8.50
CA LEU A 452 -25.77 28.14 9.18
C LEU A 452 -27.30 28.26 9.22
N SER A 453 -28.01 27.21 8.85
CA SER A 453 -29.47 27.17 8.85
C SER A 453 -30.09 26.97 10.24
N ARG A 454 -29.27 26.70 11.27
CA ARG A 454 -29.75 26.37 12.62
C ARG A 454 -28.77 26.88 13.69
N ASN A 455 -29.26 27.47 14.75
CA ASN A 455 -28.51 27.78 15.94
C ASN A 455 -28.76 26.74 17.06
N ALA A 456 -28.15 26.95 18.24
CA ALA A 456 -28.31 26.10 19.39
C ALA A 456 -29.75 26.06 19.95
N VAL A 457 -30.58 27.08 19.70
CA VAL A 457 -31.89 27.27 20.30
C VAL A 457 -33.03 27.22 19.28
N ALA A 458 -32.82 27.73 18.08
CA ALA A 458 -33.89 27.86 17.09
C ALA A 458 -33.40 27.58 15.65
N THR A 459 -34.35 27.30 14.76
CA THR A 459 -34.10 27.19 13.32
C THR A 459 -34.08 28.55 12.70
N ARG A 460 -32.93 29.22 12.72
CA ARG A 460 -32.72 30.55 12.14
C ARG A 460 -31.42 30.58 11.36
N VAL A 461 -31.44 31.14 10.16
CA VAL A 461 -30.23 31.37 9.36
C VAL A 461 -29.33 32.39 10.06
N ILE A 462 -28.08 32.04 10.26
CA ILE A 462 -27.09 32.85 10.92
C ILE A 462 -25.87 32.99 10.01
N PRO A 463 -25.58 34.19 9.50
CA PRO A 463 -24.31 34.50 8.88
C PRO A 463 -23.25 34.70 9.99
N ARG A 464 -22.14 34.04 9.86
CA ARG A 464 -20.99 34.14 10.75
C ARG A 464 -19.76 34.48 9.93
N GLN A 465 -19.16 35.62 10.22
CA GLN A 465 -18.06 36.17 9.44
C GLN A 465 -16.84 36.40 10.32
N SER A 466 -15.67 36.21 9.73
CA SER A 466 -14.37 36.48 10.34
C SER A 466 -13.38 36.90 9.27
N ALA A 467 -12.52 37.84 9.57
CA ALA A 467 -11.41 38.23 8.70
C ALA A 467 -10.08 37.84 9.33
N ALA A 468 -9.14 37.42 8.50
CA ALA A 468 -7.78 37.19 8.94
C ALA A 468 -6.79 37.93 8.06
N THR A 469 -5.68 38.33 8.65
CA THR A 469 -4.56 38.92 7.93
C THR A 469 -3.26 38.42 8.51
N GLY A 470 -2.20 38.42 7.73
CA GLY A 470 -0.92 37.94 8.20
C GLY A 470 0.17 38.03 7.16
N VAL A 471 1.31 37.53 7.54
CA VAL A 471 2.48 37.41 6.67
C VAL A 471 3.22 36.14 6.95
N GLU A 472 3.65 35.49 5.89
CA GLU A 472 4.57 34.36 5.92
C GLU A 472 5.93 34.80 5.39
N LEU A 473 6.96 34.60 6.19
CA LEU A 473 8.34 34.94 5.87
C LEU A 473 9.15 33.64 5.82
N SER A 474 9.77 33.35 4.69
CA SER A 474 10.56 32.12 4.52
C SER A 474 11.85 32.39 3.77
N SER A 475 12.86 31.58 4.08
CA SER A 475 14.12 31.62 3.36
C SER A 475 14.70 30.22 3.23
N ARG A 476 15.65 30.09 2.35
CA ARG A 476 16.42 28.85 2.19
C ARG A 476 17.89 29.17 2.14
N PHE A 477 18.60 28.82 3.17
CA PHE A 477 20.06 28.90 3.25
C PHE A 477 20.65 27.51 3.02
N PHE A 478 21.75 27.46 2.30
CA PHE A 478 22.52 26.23 2.19
C PHE A 478 24.01 26.52 2.05
N ARG A 479 24.80 25.60 2.58
CA ARG A 479 26.24 25.61 2.40
C ARG A 479 26.69 24.18 2.09
N VAL A 480 27.61 24.07 1.15
CA VAL A 480 28.30 22.82 0.83
C VAL A 480 29.68 22.85 1.49
N PHE A 481 29.94 21.86 2.31
CA PHE A 481 31.23 21.66 2.93
C PHE A 481 31.95 20.57 2.13
N PRO A 482 33.16 20.83 1.61
CA PRO A 482 33.94 19.86 0.85
C PRO A 482 34.60 18.86 1.83
N ILE A 483 33.76 18.09 2.54
CA ILE A 483 34.21 17.09 3.49
C ILE A 483 34.04 15.73 2.81
N GLU A 484 35.15 15.04 2.69
CA GLU A 484 35.17 13.63 2.29
C GLU A 484 35.65 12.81 3.48
N SER A 485 34.82 11.90 3.94
CA SER A 485 35.17 11.08 5.09
C SER A 485 34.50 9.72 5.00
N ASN A 486 35.30 8.71 5.19
CA ASN A 486 34.80 7.35 5.40
C ASN A 486 35.07 6.89 6.84
N LEU A 487 35.25 7.84 7.78
CA LEU A 487 35.35 7.53 9.20
C LEU A 487 34.14 6.74 9.66
N TRP A 488 34.35 5.62 10.32
CA TRP A 488 33.32 4.68 10.73
C TRP A 488 32.43 4.19 9.58
N ARG A 489 32.92 4.21 8.33
CA ARG A 489 32.18 3.81 7.11
C ARG A 489 30.95 4.70 6.82
N LEU A 490 31.00 5.98 7.17
CA LEU A 490 29.90 6.94 6.95
C LEU A 490 29.66 7.26 5.47
N ASP A 491 30.62 7.01 4.58
CA ASP A 491 30.52 7.25 3.13
C ASP A 491 29.98 8.67 2.82
N ILE A 492 30.76 9.67 3.30
CA ILE A 492 30.41 11.07 3.15
C ILE A 492 31.23 11.66 1.98
N HIS A 493 30.52 12.17 0.98
CA HIS A 493 31.07 12.91 -0.15
C HIS A 493 30.41 14.28 -0.27
N ASN A 494 31.05 15.32 0.24
CA ASN A 494 30.49 16.67 0.38
C ASN A 494 29.23 16.75 1.22
N ILE A 495 29.26 17.45 2.34
CA ILE A 495 28.10 17.69 3.17
C ILE A 495 27.41 18.97 2.72
N ARG A 496 26.14 18.84 2.31
CA ARG A 496 25.26 19.98 2.07
C ARG A 496 24.35 20.18 3.26
N HIS A 497 24.53 21.28 4.01
CA HIS A 497 23.63 21.68 5.07
C HIS A 497 22.61 22.68 4.51
N ILE A 498 21.32 22.39 4.66
CA ILE A 498 20.20 23.22 4.22
C ILE A 498 19.43 23.64 5.46
N ILE A 499 19.13 24.94 5.58
CA ILE A 499 18.32 25.51 6.66
C ILE A 499 17.16 26.28 6.01
N ASN A 500 15.92 25.87 6.30
CA ASN A 500 14.69 26.47 5.83
C ASN A 500 13.94 27.08 7.03
N PRO A 501 14.23 28.31 7.46
CA PRO A 501 13.42 29.01 8.46
C PRO A 501 12.12 29.50 7.83
N LEU A 502 11.04 29.41 8.60
CA LEU A 502 9.72 29.93 8.25
C LEU A 502 9.12 30.59 9.50
N VAL A 503 8.60 31.78 9.36
CA VAL A 503 7.83 32.49 10.39
C VAL A 503 6.51 32.93 9.78
N GLN A 504 5.41 32.48 10.36
CA GLN A 504 4.07 32.88 9.97
C GLN A 504 3.43 33.68 11.09
N TYR A 505 2.98 34.89 10.80
CA TYR A 505 2.13 35.67 11.67
C TYR A 505 0.70 35.64 11.12
N ARG A 506 -0.28 35.39 11.99
CA ARG A 506 -1.70 35.37 11.66
C ARG A 506 -2.51 36.07 12.75
N TYR A 507 -3.26 37.06 12.35
CA TYR A 507 -4.31 37.67 13.15
C TYR A 507 -5.66 37.31 12.56
N GLN A 508 -6.58 36.80 13.37
CA GLN A 508 -7.95 36.50 13.01
C GLN A 508 -8.87 37.22 13.95
N SER A 509 -9.82 37.96 13.37
CA SER A 509 -10.83 38.71 14.11
C SER A 509 -11.78 37.78 14.87
N GLU A 510 -12.38 38.26 15.95
CA GLU A 510 -13.48 37.55 16.60
C GLU A 510 -14.63 37.38 15.59
N PRO A 511 -15.16 36.16 15.42
CA PRO A 511 -16.30 35.93 14.56
C PRO A 511 -17.53 36.67 15.06
N THR A 512 -18.35 37.17 14.12
CA THR A 512 -19.58 37.95 14.43
C THR A 512 -20.57 37.21 15.33
N VAL A 513 -20.53 35.87 15.32
CA VAL A 513 -21.37 35.02 16.16
C VAL A 513 -20.45 34.05 16.97
N ARG A 514 -20.68 33.98 18.28
CA ARG A 514 -19.86 33.10 19.16
C ARG A 514 -20.18 31.63 18.97
N ALA A 515 -19.16 30.75 19.13
CA ALA A 515 -19.30 29.32 18.96
C ALA A 515 -20.41 28.70 19.86
N LYS A 516 -20.65 29.25 21.05
CA LYS A 516 -21.70 28.77 21.97
C LYS A 516 -23.14 28.96 21.41
N GLN A 517 -23.32 29.81 20.42
CA GLN A 517 -24.61 30.05 19.79
C GLN A 517 -24.86 29.17 18.59
N LEU A 518 -23.88 28.32 18.23
CA LEU A 518 -23.95 27.45 17.08
C LEU A 518 -24.46 26.06 17.48
N PHE A 519 -25.18 25.45 16.55
CA PHE A 519 -25.55 24.04 16.67
C PHE A 519 -24.28 23.17 16.50
N ASN A 520 -24.06 22.19 17.34
CA ASN A 520 -22.88 21.29 17.35
C ASN A 520 -21.51 21.95 17.54
N GLY A 521 -21.40 23.07 18.24
CA GLY A 521 -20.11 23.64 18.64
C GLY A 521 -19.33 24.38 17.56
N GLY A 522 -19.84 24.46 16.32
CA GLY A 522 -19.36 25.39 15.32
C GLY A 522 -18.29 24.89 14.33
N ASP A 523 -17.85 25.81 13.51
CA ASP A 523 -16.92 25.65 12.38
C ASP A 523 -15.44 25.78 12.74
N GLY A 524 -15.11 25.85 14.04
CA GLY A 524 -13.73 26.01 14.53
C GLY A 524 -13.16 27.44 14.40
N LEU A 525 -13.94 28.40 13.87
CA LEU A 525 -13.49 29.80 13.79
C LEU A 525 -13.45 30.42 15.18
N THR A 526 -12.27 30.88 15.58
CA THR A 526 -12.04 31.59 16.85
C THR A 526 -11.11 32.77 16.62
N ARG A 527 -11.25 33.81 17.45
CA ARG A 527 -10.25 34.87 17.48
C ARG A 527 -8.87 34.27 17.77
N SER A 528 -7.89 34.61 16.95
CA SER A 528 -6.52 34.25 17.18
C SER A 528 -5.55 35.38 16.82
N ASN A 529 -4.46 35.46 17.52
CA ASN A 529 -3.36 36.35 17.22
C ASN A 529 -2.08 35.57 17.52
N THR A 530 -1.48 34.99 16.50
CA THR A 530 -0.43 33.97 16.67
C THR A 530 0.77 34.25 15.77
N VAL A 531 1.96 33.95 16.28
CA VAL A 531 3.17 33.79 15.47
C VAL A 531 3.65 32.36 15.56
N ILE A 532 3.99 31.78 14.42
CA ILE A 532 4.38 30.37 14.29
C ILE A 532 5.78 30.32 13.65
N PRO A 533 6.86 30.35 14.43
CA PRO A 533 8.19 30.04 13.93
C PRO A 533 8.36 28.53 13.71
N SER A 534 8.97 28.17 12.60
CA SER A 534 9.41 26.81 12.29
C SER A 534 10.75 26.82 11.61
N ILE A 535 11.51 25.76 11.78
CA ILE A 535 12.80 25.54 11.15
C ILE A 535 12.92 24.10 10.67
N GLU A 536 13.31 23.93 9.43
CA GLU A 536 13.71 22.64 8.91
C GLU A 536 15.21 22.69 8.57
N GLN A 537 15.95 21.72 9.07
CA GLN A 537 17.37 21.52 8.76
C GLN A 537 17.57 20.17 8.10
N LYS A 538 18.38 20.13 7.04
CA LYS A 538 18.74 18.90 6.33
C LYS A 538 20.25 18.83 6.16
N LEU A 539 20.79 17.66 6.43
CA LEU A 539 22.16 17.29 6.08
C LEU A 539 22.10 16.26 4.96
N GLN A 540 22.68 16.60 3.83
CA GLN A 540 22.73 15.76 2.64
C GLN A 540 24.18 15.40 2.30
N THR A 541 24.38 14.19 1.82
CA THR A 541 25.64 13.77 1.19
C THR A 541 25.38 13.12 -0.16
N LYS A 542 26.41 12.87 -0.92
CA LYS A 542 26.30 12.08 -2.15
C LYS A 542 26.75 10.65 -1.87
N ARG A 543 26.03 9.68 -2.39
CA ARG A 543 26.38 8.26 -2.34
C ARG A 543 26.28 7.64 -3.72
N LEU A 544 27.15 6.68 -4.00
CA LEU A 544 27.15 5.95 -5.26
C LEU A 544 26.10 4.83 -5.17
N SER A 545 25.06 4.92 -6.00
CA SER A 545 24.00 3.91 -6.10
C SER A 545 23.83 3.50 -7.56
N GLY A 546 24.03 2.21 -7.86
CA GLY A 546 23.90 1.71 -9.23
C GLY A 546 24.82 2.40 -10.25
N GLY A 547 26.02 2.86 -9.85
CA GLY A 547 26.96 3.58 -10.71
C GLY A 547 26.65 5.07 -10.91
N LYS A 548 25.63 5.62 -10.25
CA LYS A 548 25.27 7.05 -10.28
C LYS A 548 25.39 7.68 -8.90
N TRP A 549 25.88 8.93 -8.86
CA TRP A 549 25.90 9.72 -7.65
C TRP A 549 24.52 10.30 -7.34
N GLU A 550 23.94 9.89 -6.22
CA GLU A 550 22.64 10.38 -5.75
C GLU A 550 22.81 11.18 -4.46
N ALA A 551 22.05 12.27 -4.33
CA ALA A 551 21.99 13.03 -3.08
C ALA A 551 21.07 12.31 -2.08
N VAL A 552 21.60 11.99 -0.90
CA VAL A 552 20.92 11.27 0.17
C VAL A 552 20.80 12.14 1.41
N ASP A 553 19.61 12.24 2.00
CA ASP A 553 19.41 12.89 3.28
C ASP A 553 20.00 12.01 4.40
N VAL A 554 21.03 12.49 5.07
CA VAL A 554 21.65 11.83 6.23
C VAL A 554 20.89 12.13 7.50
N ALA A 555 20.47 13.38 7.66
CA ALA A 555 19.63 13.80 8.78
C ALA A 555 18.66 14.91 8.35
N ARG A 556 17.49 14.90 8.95
CA ARG A 556 16.47 15.94 8.83
C ARG A 556 15.90 16.24 10.21
N LEU A 557 15.93 17.50 10.59
CA LEU A 557 15.30 18.00 11.81
C LEU A 557 14.25 19.03 11.43
N PHE A 558 13.05 18.87 11.92
CA PHE A 558 11.98 19.86 11.86
C PHE A 558 11.59 20.25 13.28
N ALA A 559 11.45 21.53 13.54
CA ALA A 559 10.96 22.05 14.81
C ALA A 559 9.98 23.21 14.55
N GLN A 560 8.88 23.24 15.29
CA GLN A 560 7.83 24.26 15.20
C GLN A 560 7.27 24.54 16.57
N THR A 561 6.92 25.81 16.82
CA THR A 561 6.11 26.20 17.96
C THR A 561 5.18 27.34 17.57
N SER A 562 4.29 27.76 18.44
CA SER A 562 3.50 28.96 18.25
C SER A 562 3.41 29.79 19.52
N TYR A 563 3.37 31.09 19.35
CA TYR A 563 3.11 32.04 20.43
C TYR A 563 1.75 32.70 20.20
N ASP A 564 0.86 32.52 21.14
CA ASP A 564 -0.46 33.18 21.14
C ASP A 564 -0.37 34.48 21.94
N PHE A 565 -0.53 35.63 21.28
CA PHE A 565 -0.50 36.94 21.90
C PHE A 565 -1.68 37.17 22.88
N VAL A 566 -2.78 36.46 22.61
CA VAL A 566 -3.99 36.51 23.47
C VAL A 566 -4.35 35.07 23.83
N GLY A 567 -4.13 34.69 25.06
CA GLY A 567 -4.48 33.38 25.58
C GLY A 567 -6.00 33.16 25.73
N PRO A 568 -6.41 31.91 26.02
CA PRO A 568 -7.81 31.61 26.34
C PRO A 568 -8.30 32.51 27.49
N LYS A 569 -9.48 33.12 27.36
CA LYS A 569 -10.09 34.07 28.31
C LYS A 569 -9.42 35.44 28.41
N GLY A 570 -8.62 35.85 27.40
CA GLY A 570 -7.99 37.18 27.39
C GLY A 570 -6.75 37.32 28.30
N ASN A 571 -6.20 36.21 28.80
CA ASN A 571 -4.97 36.22 29.59
C ASN A 571 -3.74 36.59 28.74
N ALA A 572 -2.60 36.89 29.39
CA ALA A 572 -1.34 37.21 28.75
C ALA A 572 -0.91 36.12 27.77
N GLY A 573 -0.18 36.53 26.75
CA GLY A 573 0.33 35.64 25.70
C GLY A 573 1.20 34.51 26.24
N ARG A 574 1.20 33.39 25.53
CA ARG A 574 2.00 32.23 25.92
C ARG A 574 2.52 31.43 24.71
N TRP A 575 3.64 30.78 24.93
CA TRP A 575 4.14 29.78 24.01
C TRP A 575 3.32 28.49 24.11
N ASN A 576 3.01 27.91 22.97
CA ASN A 576 2.49 26.54 22.89
C ASN A 576 3.62 25.53 22.87
N ASN A 577 3.28 24.25 22.79
CA ASN A 577 4.25 23.19 22.74
C ASN A 577 5.20 23.34 21.55
N ILE A 578 6.43 22.90 21.73
CA ILE A 578 7.39 22.77 20.65
C ILE A 578 7.22 21.37 20.07
N ASP A 579 6.86 21.31 18.81
CA ASP A 579 6.78 20.06 18.04
C ASP A 579 8.12 19.81 17.37
N MET A 580 8.66 18.61 17.53
CA MET A 580 9.95 18.20 16.97
C MET A 580 9.80 16.91 16.19
N ASP A 581 10.50 16.81 15.06
CA ASP A 581 10.58 15.63 14.22
C ASP A 581 12.03 15.48 13.74
N LEU A 582 12.68 14.39 14.11
CA LEU A 582 14.05 14.06 13.74
C LEU A 582 14.05 12.73 12.97
N GLU A 583 14.64 12.75 11.79
CA GLU A 583 14.86 11.59 10.97
C GLU A 583 16.34 11.52 10.60
N THR A 584 16.98 10.37 10.78
CA THR A 584 18.40 10.20 10.45
C THR A 584 18.69 8.84 9.84
N LYS A 585 19.52 8.85 8.80
CA LYS A 585 19.98 7.67 8.06
C LYS A 585 21.47 7.77 7.79
N PRO A 586 22.30 7.74 8.85
CA PRO A 586 23.75 7.93 8.71
C PRO A 586 24.40 6.81 7.89
N TYR A 587 23.84 5.60 7.94
CA TYR A 587 24.27 4.42 7.19
C TYR A 587 23.14 3.82 6.39
N SER A 588 23.47 3.01 5.39
CA SER A 588 22.48 2.22 4.66
C SER A 588 21.78 1.16 5.52
N TRP A 589 22.38 0.79 6.63
CA TRP A 589 21.90 -0.25 7.55
C TRP A 589 21.33 0.30 8.85
N LEU A 590 21.42 1.61 9.12
CA LEU A 590 20.92 2.27 10.34
C LEU A 590 19.94 3.37 9.97
N TYR A 591 18.74 3.27 10.51
CA TYR A 591 17.69 4.28 10.44
C TYR A 591 17.22 4.62 11.84
N ALA A 592 17.06 5.88 12.15
CA ALA A 592 16.44 6.32 13.39
C ALA A 592 15.50 7.50 13.14
N GLU A 593 14.37 7.49 13.82
CA GLU A 593 13.41 8.60 13.82
C GLU A 593 12.94 8.89 15.24
N SER A 594 12.64 10.15 15.50
CA SER A 594 12.03 10.57 16.77
C SER A 594 11.11 11.74 16.54
N ASP A 595 9.90 11.68 17.08
CA ASP A 595 8.96 12.79 17.13
C ASP A 595 8.53 13.05 18.58
N GLY A 596 8.20 14.29 18.89
CA GLY A 596 7.78 14.62 20.23
C GLY A 596 7.27 16.04 20.42
N HIS A 597 6.61 16.25 21.54
CA HIS A 597 6.10 17.53 21.98
C HIS A 597 6.76 17.92 23.31
N ILE A 598 7.34 19.12 23.34
CA ILE A 598 7.95 19.69 24.54
C ILE A 598 7.07 20.84 25.03
N ASP A 599 6.75 20.84 26.31
CA ASP A 599 6.14 21.99 26.95
C ASP A 599 7.25 22.98 27.34
N PRO A 600 7.31 24.17 26.73
CA PRO A 600 8.37 25.15 26.97
C PRO A 600 8.32 25.75 28.38
N HIS A 601 7.14 25.72 29.05
CA HIS A 601 6.97 26.32 30.38
C HIS A 601 7.60 25.47 31.49
N ILE A 602 7.65 24.17 31.28
CA ILE A 602 8.20 23.24 32.24
C ILE A 602 9.48 22.55 31.78
N GLY A 603 9.88 22.80 30.51
CA GLY A 603 11.08 22.22 29.90
C GLY A 603 11.05 20.69 29.80
N LYS A 604 9.87 20.07 29.69
CA LYS A 604 9.72 18.61 29.70
C LYS A 604 8.96 18.10 28.50
N PHE A 605 9.34 16.92 28.02
CA PHE A 605 8.56 16.21 27.00
C PHE A 605 7.18 15.85 27.54
N LEU A 606 6.16 16.19 26.80
CA LEU A 606 4.79 15.70 27.00
C LEU A 606 4.61 14.34 26.32
N THR A 607 5.13 14.22 25.10
CA THR A 607 5.19 12.98 24.36
C THR A 607 6.54 12.87 23.67
N ILE A 608 7.05 11.66 23.54
CA ILE A 608 8.19 11.34 22.69
C ILE A 608 8.01 9.94 22.13
N ASN A 609 8.17 9.81 20.84
CA ASN A 609 8.29 8.55 20.14
C ASN A 609 9.68 8.50 19.52
N ALA A 610 10.39 7.41 19.69
CA ALA A 610 11.71 7.20 19.12
C ALA A 610 11.83 5.77 18.62
N ASP A 611 12.31 5.59 17.41
CA ASP A 611 12.52 4.30 16.77
C ASP A 611 13.93 4.23 16.20
N VAL A 612 14.58 3.10 16.42
CA VAL A 612 15.88 2.78 15.83
C VAL A 612 15.77 1.44 15.16
N LEU A 613 16.18 1.37 13.90
CA LEU A 613 16.21 0.15 13.09
C LEU A 613 17.63 -0.10 12.61
N VAL A 614 18.11 -1.32 12.78
CA VAL A 614 19.40 -1.81 12.32
C VAL A 614 19.17 -3.05 11.45
N THR A 615 19.80 -3.09 10.26
CA THR A 615 19.64 -4.21 9.32
C THR A 615 20.98 -4.76 8.86
N GLY A 616 21.10 -6.08 8.79
CA GLY A 616 22.28 -6.74 8.22
C GLY A 616 22.20 -6.77 6.68
N GLY A 617 23.24 -6.28 6.00
CA GLY A 617 23.31 -6.28 4.52
C GLY A 617 22.89 -4.98 3.84
N GLY A 618 22.54 -3.94 4.61
CA GLY A 618 22.16 -2.62 4.10
C GLY A 618 20.68 -2.54 3.69
N TYR A 619 20.11 -1.38 3.88
CA TYR A 619 18.75 -1.06 3.44
C TYR A 619 18.73 -0.92 1.91
N ARG A 620 18.35 -1.97 1.22
CA ARG A 620 18.04 -1.87 -0.22
C ARG A 620 16.69 -1.20 -0.38
N SER A 621 16.70 0.09 -0.69
CA SER A 621 15.50 0.71 -1.25
C SER A 621 15.19 -0.03 -2.54
N SER A 622 14.10 -0.78 -2.59
CA SER A 622 13.60 -1.36 -3.84
C SER A 622 13.08 -0.21 -4.71
N SER A 623 13.96 0.41 -5.48
CA SER A 623 13.62 1.46 -6.45
C SER A 623 12.85 0.93 -7.66
N SER A 624 12.44 -0.34 -7.66
CA SER A 624 11.85 -1.00 -8.84
C SER A 624 10.32 -1.00 -8.90
N SER A 625 9.61 -0.48 -7.91
CA SER A 625 8.18 -0.20 -8.08
C SER A 625 7.93 1.29 -7.89
N GLY A 626 7.52 1.98 -8.96
CA GLY A 626 7.21 3.41 -9.00
C GLY A 626 6.02 3.86 -8.13
N LYS A 627 5.86 3.27 -6.95
CA LYS A 627 4.97 3.74 -5.90
C LYS A 627 5.77 4.67 -5.01
N THR A 628 5.68 5.95 -5.28
CA THR A 628 6.00 7.00 -4.32
C THR A 628 5.19 6.72 -3.06
N VAL A 629 5.87 6.19 -2.03
CA VAL A 629 5.28 6.04 -0.70
C VAL A 629 5.04 7.45 -0.19
N ASP A 630 3.78 7.77 0.03
CA ASP A 630 3.35 9.05 0.62
C ASP A 630 4.06 9.24 1.97
N ARG A 631 5.05 10.14 2.01
CA ARG A 631 5.84 10.47 3.19
C ARG A 631 5.02 11.05 4.33
N ARG A 632 3.75 11.41 4.09
CA ARG A 632 2.85 12.02 5.07
C ARG A 632 1.95 11.03 5.80
N SER A 633 1.70 9.86 5.20
CA SER A 633 1.02 8.82 5.95
C SER A 633 2.03 8.16 6.86
N GLY A 634 2.00 8.41 8.13
CA GLY A 634 2.77 7.85 9.22
C GLY A 634 3.22 6.37 9.15
N TYR A 635 3.53 5.87 7.98
CA TYR A 635 3.93 4.51 7.65
C TYR A 635 5.46 4.38 7.52
N ALA A 636 6.22 4.99 8.43
CA ALA A 636 7.63 4.61 8.59
C ALA A 636 7.77 3.10 8.81
N TYR A 637 6.75 2.49 9.41
CA TYR A 637 6.69 1.07 9.72
C TYR A 637 6.59 0.14 8.49
N ASN A 638 5.96 0.54 7.39
CA ASN A 638 5.99 -0.27 6.15
C ASN A 638 7.40 -0.34 5.54
N ARG A 639 8.25 0.66 5.77
CA ARG A 639 9.67 0.61 5.36
C ARG A 639 10.48 -0.34 6.24
N THR A 640 10.18 -0.41 7.53
CA THR A 640 10.82 -1.37 8.43
C THR A 640 10.45 -2.80 8.06
N ALA A 641 9.18 -3.08 7.75
CA ALA A 641 8.75 -4.42 7.36
C ALA A 641 9.45 -4.93 6.07
N GLU A 642 9.64 -4.07 5.06
CA GLU A 642 10.40 -4.42 3.86
C GLU A 642 11.90 -4.63 4.17
N GLY A 643 12.48 -3.81 5.05
CA GLY A 643 13.86 -3.97 5.51
C GLY A 643 14.06 -5.26 6.29
N PHE A 644 13.09 -5.65 7.12
CA PHE A 644 13.11 -6.90 7.86
C PHE A 644 13.03 -8.13 6.94
N GLN A 645 12.24 -8.07 5.87
CA GLN A 645 12.04 -9.23 4.97
C GLN A 645 13.26 -9.51 4.07
N ASN A 646 14.01 -8.49 3.71
CA ASN A 646 15.08 -8.61 2.71
C ASN A 646 16.50 -8.67 3.29
N SER A 647 16.64 -8.64 4.62
CA SER A 647 17.92 -8.70 5.32
C SER A 647 18.09 -10.04 6.04
N PRO A 648 19.30 -10.60 6.11
CA PRO A 648 19.56 -11.83 6.87
C PRO A 648 19.26 -11.66 8.36
N TRP A 649 19.38 -10.44 8.88
CA TRP A 649 18.91 -10.08 10.21
C TRP A 649 18.51 -8.60 10.26
N ALA A 650 17.56 -8.30 11.12
CA ALA A 650 17.16 -6.95 11.43
C ALA A 650 16.73 -6.85 12.88
N ALA A 651 16.98 -5.72 13.52
CA ALA A 651 16.54 -5.44 14.87
C ALA A 651 16.02 -4.01 14.98
N GLY A 652 14.88 -3.85 15.61
CA GLY A 652 14.22 -2.58 15.88
C GLY A 652 13.98 -2.38 17.36
N LEU A 653 14.18 -1.14 17.82
CA LEU A 653 13.87 -0.70 19.17
C LEU A 653 13.01 0.55 19.09
N GLY A 654 11.84 0.51 19.72
CA GLY A 654 10.91 1.64 19.76
C GLY A 654 10.61 2.07 21.19
N TRP A 655 10.61 3.38 21.43
CA TRP A 655 10.20 3.97 22.70
C TRP A 655 8.99 4.87 22.47
N ARG A 656 7.95 4.71 23.30
CA ARG A 656 6.74 5.53 23.30
C ARG A 656 6.50 6.06 24.69
N TYR A 657 6.50 7.36 24.83
CA TYR A 657 6.33 8.01 26.13
C TYR A 657 5.25 9.07 26.04
N GLN A 658 4.32 9.00 26.96
CA GLN A 658 3.34 10.06 27.21
C GLN A 658 3.38 10.40 28.70
N ARG A 659 3.69 11.66 28.98
CA ARG A 659 3.88 12.16 30.34
C ARG A 659 2.65 11.88 31.20
N LYS A 660 2.88 11.34 32.42
CA LYS A 660 1.85 10.97 33.39
C LYS A 660 0.87 9.89 32.97
N THR A 661 0.97 9.36 31.75
CA THR A 661 0.00 8.41 31.21
C THR A 661 0.62 7.04 30.95
N SER A 662 1.64 6.96 30.13
CA SER A 662 2.22 5.68 29.72
C SER A 662 3.68 5.81 29.29
N GLY A 663 4.42 4.73 29.40
CA GLY A 663 5.71 4.51 28.78
C GLY A 663 5.75 3.09 28.26
N GLN A 664 6.12 2.90 26.98
CA GLN A 664 6.18 1.60 26.34
C GLN A 664 7.52 1.44 25.63
N LEU A 665 8.10 0.26 25.73
CA LEU A 665 9.25 -0.18 24.97
C LEU A 665 8.79 -1.26 24.00
N ALA A 666 9.06 -1.07 22.73
CA ALA A 666 8.82 -2.06 21.69
C ALA A 666 10.16 -2.60 21.19
N PHE A 667 10.27 -3.90 21.10
CA PHE A 667 11.42 -4.59 20.55
C PHE A 667 10.97 -5.51 19.44
N GLU A 668 11.67 -5.49 18.32
CA GLU A 668 11.44 -6.40 17.19
C GLU A 668 12.77 -6.88 16.65
N THR A 669 12.88 -8.16 16.38
CA THR A 669 14.05 -8.71 15.69
C THR A 669 13.64 -9.87 14.81
N GLU A 670 14.26 -9.96 13.65
CA GLU A 670 14.21 -11.12 12.78
C GLU A 670 15.64 -11.50 12.38
N PHE A 671 15.92 -12.78 12.34
CA PHE A 671 17.24 -13.28 11.92
C PHE A 671 17.16 -14.69 11.38
N ASP A 672 18.02 -14.97 10.41
CA ASP A 672 18.23 -16.31 9.86
C ASP A 672 19.17 -17.07 10.78
N LEU A 673 18.69 -18.19 11.35
CA LEU A 673 19.55 -19.12 12.10
C LEU A 673 20.48 -19.87 11.16
N ASP A 674 19.92 -20.28 10.03
CA ASP A 674 20.60 -20.89 8.91
C ASP A 674 19.82 -20.55 7.61
N PRO A 675 20.25 -20.97 6.41
CA PRO A 675 19.52 -20.69 5.17
C PRO A 675 18.08 -21.21 5.13
N LYS A 676 17.71 -22.13 6.02
CA LYS A 676 16.39 -22.76 6.06
C LYS A 676 15.51 -22.28 7.21
N TRP A 677 16.08 -21.68 8.25
CA TRP A 677 15.36 -21.28 9.44
C TRP A 677 15.45 -19.78 9.69
N ARG A 678 14.31 -19.14 9.85
CA ARG A 678 14.20 -17.75 10.26
C ARG A 678 13.36 -17.60 11.53
N VAL A 679 13.85 -16.84 12.48
CA VAL A 679 13.18 -16.55 13.74
C VAL A 679 12.82 -15.08 13.79
N GLY A 680 11.58 -14.77 14.19
CA GLY A 680 11.11 -13.41 14.47
C GLY A 680 10.60 -13.32 15.89
N ILE A 681 10.95 -12.24 16.58
CA ILE A 681 10.49 -11.94 17.93
C ILE A 681 10.00 -10.50 17.92
N TYR A 682 8.79 -10.28 18.38
CA TYR A 682 8.22 -8.97 18.59
C TYR A 682 7.66 -8.89 20.01
N GLN A 683 7.96 -7.82 20.72
CA GLN A 683 7.50 -7.65 22.08
C GLN A 683 7.28 -6.17 22.39
N VAL A 684 6.14 -5.85 23.01
CA VAL A 684 5.86 -4.55 23.62
C VAL A 684 5.80 -4.73 25.13
N MET A 685 6.46 -3.85 25.84
CA MET A 685 6.46 -3.80 27.28
C MET A 685 5.93 -2.45 27.78
N ASP A 686 4.92 -2.46 28.63
CA ASP A 686 4.52 -1.29 29.40
C ASP A 686 5.53 -1.09 30.53
N VAL A 687 6.39 -0.08 30.39
CA VAL A 687 7.40 0.26 31.41
C VAL A 687 6.76 1.08 32.54
N LYS A 688 5.71 1.86 32.19
CA LYS A 688 5.01 2.70 33.14
C LYS A 688 3.58 2.92 32.70
N ARG A 689 2.63 2.47 33.45
CA ARG A 689 1.21 2.71 33.23
C ARG A 689 0.60 3.35 34.49
N PHE A 690 -0.07 4.47 34.30
CA PHE A 690 -0.87 5.10 35.34
C PHE A 690 -2.35 4.71 35.08
N ALA A 691 -2.89 3.82 35.87
CA ALA A 691 -4.31 3.53 35.90
C ALA A 691 -5.00 4.42 36.95
N THR A 692 -5.91 5.27 36.50
CA THR A 692 -6.79 6.01 37.42
C THR A 692 -8.09 5.20 37.50
N GLU A 693 -8.28 4.44 38.56
CA GLU A 693 -9.57 3.87 38.90
C GLU A 693 -10.43 4.97 39.51
N SER A 694 -11.46 5.39 38.78
CA SER A 694 -12.51 6.25 39.34
C SER A 694 -13.48 5.38 40.15
N THR A 695 -13.40 5.45 41.46
CA THR A 695 -14.41 4.89 42.34
C THR A 695 -15.29 6.03 42.87
N THR A 696 -16.55 5.72 43.18
CA THR A 696 -17.57 6.64 43.74
C THR A 696 -17.15 7.36 45.04
N LEU A 697 -15.96 7.13 45.54
CA LEU A 697 -15.41 7.66 46.80
C LEU A 697 -14.11 8.46 46.67
N GLY A 698 -13.76 8.95 45.46
CA GLY A 698 -12.59 9.80 45.20
C GLY A 698 -11.43 9.11 44.46
N PRO A 699 -10.44 9.86 43.98
CA PRO A 699 -9.36 9.33 43.15
C PRO A 699 -8.44 8.43 43.98
N LYS A 700 -8.43 7.15 43.71
CA LYS A 700 -7.51 6.19 44.31
C LYS A 700 -6.25 5.99 43.44
N THR A 701 -5.16 6.16 44.10
CA THR A 701 -3.76 5.73 43.89
C THR A 701 -3.39 5.11 42.57
N THR A 702 -2.49 5.81 41.91
CA THR A 702 -1.75 5.39 40.71
C THR A 702 -0.92 4.12 40.99
N LYS A 703 -1.32 2.98 40.45
CA LYS A 703 -0.54 1.75 40.55
C LYS A 703 0.38 1.65 39.32
N LYS A 704 1.68 1.57 39.52
CA LYS A 704 2.63 1.24 38.45
C LYS A 704 2.42 -0.22 38.05
N ILE A 705 2.13 -0.49 36.81
CA ILE A 705 1.97 -1.84 36.31
C ILE A 705 3.05 -2.03 35.22
N TYR A 706 3.92 -3.00 35.48
CA TYR A 706 4.80 -3.54 34.43
C TYR A 706 4.08 -4.71 33.81
N ASP A 707 3.84 -4.66 32.52
CA ASP A 707 3.09 -5.70 31.82
C ASP A 707 3.56 -5.81 30.37
N VAL A 708 3.38 -6.97 29.78
CA VAL A 708 3.65 -7.24 28.35
C VAL A 708 2.30 -7.30 27.64
N PRO A 709 1.85 -6.17 27.05
CA PRO A 709 0.54 -6.12 26.41
C PRO A 709 0.48 -6.88 25.09
N ASP A 710 1.61 -7.05 24.42
CA ASP A 710 1.68 -7.65 23.10
C ASP A 710 3.03 -8.34 22.91
N GLN A 711 2.99 -9.59 22.41
CA GLN A 711 4.16 -10.33 22.03
C GLN A 711 3.83 -11.30 20.89
N SER A 712 4.78 -11.49 19.99
CA SER A 712 4.68 -12.40 18.87
C SER A 712 6.01 -13.12 18.68
N PHE A 713 5.93 -14.43 18.53
CA PHE A 713 7.06 -15.29 18.16
C PHE A 713 6.74 -15.96 16.84
N ARG A 714 7.67 -15.86 15.91
CA ARG A 714 7.57 -16.42 14.58
C ARG A 714 8.74 -17.38 14.37
N LEU A 715 8.44 -18.59 13.93
CA LEU A 715 9.43 -19.56 13.51
C LEU A 715 9.09 -20.00 12.10
N ARG A 716 9.93 -19.67 11.15
CA ARG A 716 9.76 -20.02 9.74
C ARG A 716 10.82 -21.04 9.35
N ARG A 717 10.39 -22.09 8.65
CA ARG A 717 11.26 -23.07 8.03
C ARG A 717 11.01 -23.14 6.54
N ASP A 718 12.06 -22.99 5.78
CA ASP A 718 12.05 -23.22 4.34
C ASP A 718 12.29 -24.69 4.06
N LEU A 719 11.27 -25.36 3.54
CA LEU A 719 11.36 -26.69 2.97
C LEU A 719 11.64 -26.57 1.47
N HIS A 720 11.68 -27.68 0.76
CA HIS A 720 12.00 -27.66 -0.67
C HIS A 720 11.05 -26.74 -1.47
N GLU A 721 9.76 -27.07 -1.54
CA GLU A 721 8.73 -26.27 -2.23
C GLU A 721 7.88 -25.41 -1.30
N TRP A 722 7.95 -25.67 0.01
CA TRP A 722 7.08 -25.08 1.00
C TRP A 722 7.86 -24.22 1.98
N THR A 723 7.18 -23.24 2.48
CA THR A 723 7.58 -22.55 3.71
C THR A 723 6.55 -22.86 4.78
N VAL A 724 7.01 -23.36 5.92
CA VAL A 724 6.18 -23.57 7.10
C VAL A 724 6.49 -22.50 8.12
N GLU A 725 5.45 -21.85 8.61
CA GLU A 725 5.58 -20.77 9.60
C GLU A 725 4.68 -21.06 10.80
N LEU A 726 5.28 -21.15 11.97
CA LEU A 726 4.59 -21.22 13.25
C LEU A 726 4.57 -19.80 13.85
N LEU A 727 3.39 -19.29 14.10
CA LEU A 727 3.18 -17.99 14.71
C LEU A 727 2.47 -18.15 16.06
N TYR A 728 3.07 -17.63 17.12
CA TYR A 728 2.46 -17.51 18.43
C TYR A 728 2.30 -16.05 18.80
N ASN A 729 1.07 -15.62 19.03
CA ASN A 729 0.73 -14.25 19.39
C ASN A 729 0.04 -14.22 20.75
N THR A 730 0.40 -13.25 21.58
CA THR A 730 -0.32 -12.91 22.81
C THR A 730 -0.72 -11.44 22.75
N LEU A 731 -1.99 -11.14 22.88
CA LEU A 731 -2.49 -9.77 22.90
C LEU A 731 -3.35 -9.55 24.13
N ARG A 732 -3.07 -8.49 24.90
CA ARG A 732 -3.82 -8.14 26.10
C ARG A 732 -5.33 -7.99 25.78
N GLY A 733 -6.16 -8.69 26.52
CA GLY A 733 -7.62 -8.67 26.38
C GLY A 733 -8.17 -9.58 25.28
N GLN A 734 -7.34 -10.05 24.34
CA GLN A 734 -7.72 -11.01 23.31
C GLN A 734 -7.18 -12.42 23.60
N GLY A 735 -6.10 -12.54 24.42
CA GLY A 735 -5.48 -13.82 24.79
C GLY A 735 -4.44 -14.30 23.80
N ASN A 736 -4.21 -15.61 23.78
CA ASN A 736 -3.15 -16.23 22.99
C ASN A 736 -3.73 -16.83 21.73
N ALA A 737 -2.96 -16.81 20.65
CA ALA A 737 -3.26 -17.47 19.37
C ALA A 737 -2.03 -18.21 18.86
N ILE A 738 -2.22 -19.43 18.38
CA ILE A 738 -1.21 -20.21 17.68
C ILE A 738 -1.73 -20.48 16.27
N LEU A 739 -0.91 -20.15 15.28
CA LEU A 739 -1.23 -20.37 13.87
C LEU A 739 -0.10 -21.14 13.22
N LEU A 740 -0.47 -22.08 12.36
CA LEU A 740 0.46 -22.82 11.53
C LEU A 740 0.15 -22.53 10.07
N LEU A 741 1.09 -21.92 9.36
CA LEU A 741 0.93 -21.46 7.99
C LEU A 741 1.81 -22.29 7.07
N PHE A 742 1.22 -22.80 6.00
CA PHE A 742 1.92 -23.48 4.92
C PHE A 742 1.84 -22.63 3.66
N ARG A 743 2.99 -22.30 3.08
CA ARG A 743 3.08 -21.51 1.85
C ARG A 743 3.88 -22.26 0.81
N LEU A 744 3.39 -22.31 -0.42
CA LEU A 744 4.21 -22.70 -1.57
C LEU A 744 5.16 -21.54 -1.91
N LYS A 745 6.45 -21.83 -2.12
CA LYS A 745 7.48 -20.79 -2.39
C LYS A 745 7.24 -20.04 -3.68
N ASP A 746 6.74 -20.72 -4.70
CA ASP A 746 6.42 -20.09 -5.99
C ASP A 746 5.18 -19.20 -5.94
N PHE A 747 4.45 -19.22 -4.82
CA PHE A 747 3.24 -18.43 -4.58
C PHE A 747 3.29 -17.73 -3.21
N PRO A 748 4.24 -16.79 -3.00
CA PRO A 748 4.54 -16.23 -1.69
C PRO A 748 3.44 -15.31 -1.11
N GLU A 749 2.55 -14.80 -1.95
CA GLU A 749 1.50 -13.88 -1.49
C GLU A 749 0.32 -14.63 -0.85
N LEU A 750 0.20 -14.54 0.46
CA LEU A 750 -0.97 -15.00 1.18
C LEU A 750 -2.10 -13.96 1.12
N PRO A 751 -3.35 -14.41 0.92
CA PRO A 751 -4.51 -13.51 0.95
C PRO A 751 -4.84 -12.99 2.36
N PHE A 752 -4.29 -13.61 3.40
CA PHE A 752 -4.44 -13.22 4.80
C PHE A 752 -3.09 -12.77 5.31
N ASP A 753 -2.96 -11.49 5.57
CA ASP A 753 -1.86 -10.96 6.33
C ASP A 753 -2.17 -11.17 7.82
N PHE A 754 -1.87 -12.38 8.34
CA PHE A 754 -1.90 -12.66 9.77
C PHE A 754 -0.63 -12.17 10.46
N THR A 755 0.33 -11.71 9.71
CA THR A 755 1.39 -10.91 10.26
C THR A 755 0.77 -9.58 10.65
N GLU A 756 0.14 -9.54 11.81
CA GLU A 756 -0.06 -8.30 12.51
C GLU A 756 1.33 -7.75 12.81
N HIS A 757 1.91 -7.12 11.80
CA HIS A 757 2.92 -6.13 12.09
C HIS A 757 2.17 -5.11 12.92
N TYR A 758 2.58 -5.00 14.16
CA TYR A 758 2.04 -4.02 15.07
C TYR A 758 2.13 -2.65 14.39
N LYS A 759 1.04 -2.24 13.75
CA LYS A 759 0.83 -0.85 13.40
C LYS A 759 0.54 -0.17 14.71
N GLN A 760 1.59 0.34 15.36
CA GLN A 760 1.40 1.19 16.50
C GLN A 760 0.36 2.24 16.14
N PRO A 761 -0.71 2.41 16.92
CA PRO A 761 -1.40 3.67 16.92
C PRO A 761 -0.32 4.69 17.27
N LYS A 762 0.08 5.55 16.34
CA LYS A 762 0.96 6.69 16.65
C LYS A 762 0.24 7.45 17.71
N ALA A 763 0.66 7.25 18.97
CA ALA A 763 0.14 8.00 20.08
C ALA A 763 0.44 9.48 19.75
N GLY A 764 -0.61 10.26 19.46
CA GLY A 764 -0.49 11.68 19.55
C GLY A 764 -0.44 12.54 18.31
N LYS A 765 -0.59 12.08 17.08
CA LYS A 765 -1.16 12.99 16.08
C LYS A 765 -2.67 12.97 16.24
N ASN A 766 -3.16 13.75 17.20
CA ASN A 766 -4.53 14.22 17.19
C ASN A 766 -4.70 15.09 15.94
N TYR A 767 -4.92 14.46 14.79
CA TYR A 767 -5.60 15.18 13.72
C TYR A 767 -6.94 15.59 14.31
N PRO A 768 -7.32 16.87 14.25
CA PRO A 768 -8.65 17.27 14.66
C PRO A 768 -9.63 16.34 13.95
N LYS A 769 -10.50 15.65 14.69
CA LYS A 769 -11.57 14.83 14.11
C LYS A 769 -12.32 15.69 13.11
N GLY A 770 -12.20 15.43 11.81
CA GLY A 770 -12.88 16.17 10.76
C GLY A 770 -12.01 16.95 9.78
N SER A 771 -10.68 16.97 9.95
CA SER A 771 -9.82 17.51 8.89
C SER A 771 -9.74 16.49 7.75
N PRO A 772 -10.06 16.85 6.51
CA PRO A 772 -9.75 16.00 5.37
C PRO A 772 -8.24 15.76 5.33
N PRO A 773 -7.77 14.59 4.87
CA PRO A 773 -6.35 14.38 4.67
C PRO A 773 -5.81 15.48 3.76
N PRO A 774 -4.65 16.08 4.08
CA PRO A 774 -4.06 17.09 3.21
C PRO A 774 -3.92 16.49 1.81
N LEU A 775 -4.37 17.26 0.82
CA LEU A 775 -4.24 16.91 -0.59
C LEU A 775 -2.77 16.62 -0.88
N PRO A 776 -2.45 15.60 -1.68
CA PRO A 776 -1.07 15.31 -2.02
C PRO A 776 -0.43 16.55 -2.66
N ASP A 777 0.75 16.94 -2.17
CA ASP A 777 1.54 17.99 -2.79
C ASP A 777 1.88 17.53 -4.21
N ILE A 778 1.31 18.18 -5.18
CA ILE A 778 1.76 18.05 -6.56
C ILE A 778 3.12 18.74 -6.63
N PRO A 779 4.18 18.04 -7.04
CA PRO A 779 5.46 18.68 -7.18
C PRO A 779 5.32 19.81 -8.20
N TYR A 780 5.62 21.02 -7.78
CA TYR A 780 5.79 22.13 -8.69
C TYR A 780 6.91 21.78 -9.66
N ARG A 781 6.55 21.54 -10.92
CA ARG A 781 7.47 21.59 -12.04
C ARG A 781 7.70 23.03 -12.48
#